data_42c0375d0eac44b8c1dc692029ff4fa6
#
_entry.id   42c0375d0eac44b8c1dc692029ff4fa6
#
_cell.length_a   1.000
_cell.length_b   1.000
_cell.length_c   1.000
_cell.angle_alpha   90.00
_cell.angle_beta   90.00
_cell.angle_gamma   90.00
#
_symmetry.space_group_name_H-M   'P 1'
#
loop_
_entity.id
_entity.type
_entity.pdbx_description
1 polymer ?
#
loop_
_entity_poly.entity_id
_entity_poly.type
_entity_poly.pdbx_seq_one_letter_code
_entity_poly.pdbx_strand_id
1 'polypeptide(L)'
;ISGLLTIARAIVNNPDIILADEPTGALDTETSVQVMDLLKEIASDRLVIMVTHNPDLAERYSTRIVRMLDGKIISDTMPVTDEEAGIEAEKAKSREENNRNKKKPSMSFGTSFGLSLKNLFTKKGRTALTSFAGSIGIIGIALIYAVSQGTTTFIDSVQEETLTSYPLTIEARNVDISTLLSTFMGKAQSISEHEDDAVYQKAMLYEMMNAMNSMETQKNDLKSFRKYIEKERADQNSKLGAALAGVQYTYDTELLIYTKNVDGKIMRSDTEALTLELMKRYYGVDMSSMLALREKSVMGSASMMSSSMKLWKELLPGDGGKLVNDVVKKQYDLIYGSWPKSYNEIVLFVDERNEIDDMTLYALGLKSEEEIKKLMEAAVNQTTIDYEVKKWSYEEICSMEFRTILNSDCYIYDEKSGTYTDLRAAEAGLKYLYDNALTLRVVGIAKPGKNSIASSNRSFIGYTNKLTEYIINHANDSDAVKAQKENPNTDIFTGLPFKDTDGTVTAEKKAEEFKEYIASLDTSGKAEAYIKIMSIPSDESVEQFVAGTLAKMSRADMEAAIAPAMAEQMGVDKETIAGYIASMNDDDLKELFTKALQEQYRAQYASQVKKQLGSMTNEQLAAALDMAVAQYTDEMCAKYYDEVLEFSDSTYEDNLIKLGCVDLDSPASINLYASSFANKDIIKDSIAEYNEKVDDLKEITYTDYVGLMMSSVTTIINAITYVLIAFVSVSLIVSSIMIGVITLISVQERTKEIGILRAIGASKRNVSSLFNAETVIVGFTSGLLGVVITYLLCIPINLILNYLTGLSNLRAILPLQTAVALIVISMLLTLIAGIIPSRSAAKKDPVVALRTE
;
A
#
# COMPACT_ATOMS: atom_id res chain seq x y z
N ILE A 1 16.75 -82.35 -5.64
CA ILE A 1 15.88 -81.13 -5.44
C ILE A 1 16.53 -79.92 -6.10
N SER A 2 17.83 -79.67 -5.99
CA SER A 2 18.51 -78.49 -6.57
C SER A 2 18.45 -78.52 -8.12
N GLY A 3 18.67 -79.64 -8.77
CA GLY A 3 18.63 -79.78 -10.24
C GLY A 3 17.22 -79.48 -10.80
N LEU A 4 16.17 -80.04 -10.20
CA LEU A 4 14.78 -79.89 -10.61
C LEU A 4 14.34 -78.43 -10.43
N LEU A 5 14.79 -77.75 -9.35
CA LEU A 5 14.51 -76.35 -9.14
C LEU A 5 15.19 -75.45 -10.18
N THR A 6 16.37 -75.83 -10.67
CA THR A 6 17.10 -75.12 -11.73
C THR A 6 16.38 -75.23 -13.07
N ILE A 7 15.88 -76.42 -13.43
CA ILE A 7 15.08 -76.62 -14.63
C ILE A 7 13.74 -75.86 -14.53
N ALA A 8 13.02 -75.97 -13.42
CA ALA A 8 11.77 -75.17 -13.20
C ALA A 8 12.01 -73.71 -13.37
N ARG A 9 13.13 -73.18 -12.87
CA ARG A 9 13.52 -71.77 -13.01
C ARG A 9 13.85 -71.37 -14.46
N ALA A 10 14.46 -72.28 -15.23
CA ALA A 10 14.75 -72.04 -16.64
C ALA A 10 13.49 -71.99 -17.52
N ILE A 11 12.42 -72.73 -17.13
CA ILE A 11 11.14 -72.74 -17.85
C ILE A 11 10.17 -71.68 -17.53
N VAL A 12 10.29 -70.95 -16.36
CA VAL A 12 9.35 -69.94 -15.89
C VAL A 12 9.00 -68.88 -16.91
N ASN A 13 9.98 -68.50 -17.75
CA ASN A 13 9.76 -67.48 -18.79
C ASN A 13 9.36 -68.02 -20.13
N ASN A 14 9.03 -69.32 -20.21
CA ASN A 14 8.65 -70.06 -21.44
C ASN A 14 9.64 -69.81 -22.59
N PRO A 15 10.94 -70.13 -22.46
CA PRO A 15 11.93 -69.82 -23.46
C PRO A 15 11.81 -70.83 -24.62
N ASP A 16 12.11 -70.39 -25.84
CA ASP A 16 12.15 -71.22 -27.04
C ASP A 16 13.40 -72.17 -27.08
N ILE A 17 14.45 -71.71 -26.33
CA ILE A 17 15.74 -72.47 -26.29
C ILE A 17 16.16 -72.56 -24.79
N ILE A 18 16.53 -73.80 -24.42
CA ILE A 18 17.11 -74.06 -23.08
C ILE A 18 18.55 -74.53 -23.30
N LEU A 19 19.47 -73.88 -22.55
CA LEU A 19 20.87 -74.27 -22.52
C LEU A 19 21.15 -75.06 -21.23
N ALA A 20 21.58 -76.34 -21.33
CA ALA A 20 21.91 -77.13 -20.17
C ALA A 20 23.41 -77.47 -20.20
N ASP A 21 24.16 -76.93 -19.30
CA ASP A 21 25.59 -77.16 -19.15
C ASP A 21 25.78 -78.18 -18.01
N GLU A 22 26.24 -79.40 -18.36
CA GLU A 22 26.43 -80.56 -17.49
C GLU A 22 25.26 -80.77 -16.48
N PRO A 23 24.03 -80.97 -16.95
CA PRO A 23 22.83 -80.92 -16.07
C PRO A 23 22.82 -82.05 -15.02
N THR A 24 23.71 -83.08 -15.21
CA THR A 24 23.84 -84.25 -14.33
C THR A 24 25.15 -84.25 -13.53
N GLY A 25 26.06 -83.31 -13.68
CA GLY A 25 27.44 -83.37 -13.19
C GLY A 25 27.62 -83.44 -11.67
N ALA A 26 26.58 -83.16 -10.91
CA ALA A 26 26.60 -83.16 -9.42
C ALA A 26 25.46 -84.02 -8.80
N LEU A 27 24.88 -84.88 -9.58
CA LEU A 27 23.74 -85.70 -9.18
C LEU A 27 24.05 -87.20 -9.16
N ASP A 28 23.38 -87.91 -8.25
CA ASP A 28 23.37 -89.39 -8.25
C ASP A 28 22.69 -89.87 -9.52
N THR A 29 22.94 -91.22 -9.85
CA THR A 29 22.53 -91.84 -11.06
C THR A 29 21.00 -91.80 -11.27
N GLU A 30 20.23 -92.02 -10.24
CA GLU A 30 18.76 -92.00 -10.25
C GLU A 30 18.19 -90.63 -10.53
N THR A 31 18.67 -89.62 -9.83
CA THR A 31 18.28 -88.24 -10.07
C THR A 31 18.75 -87.71 -11.43
N SER A 32 19.89 -88.17 -11.93
CA SER A 32 20.39 -87.84 -13.28
C SER A 32 19.44 -88.28 -14.34
N VAL A 33 18.92 -89.49 -14.23
CA VAL A 33 17.92 -90.05 -15.17
C VAL A 33 16.64 -89.25 -15.12
N GLN A 34 16.14 -88.93 -13.94
CA GLN A 34 14.92 -88.09 -13.80
C GLN A 34 15.08 -86.72 -14.41
N VAL A 35 16.23 -86.03 -14.23
CA VAL A 35 16.55 -84.76 -14.85
C VAL A 35 16.61 -84.85 -16.36
N MET A 36 17.21 -85.97 -16.91
CA MET A 36 17.31 -86.17 -18.33
C MET A 36 15.96 -86.52 -18.99
N ASP A 37 15.09 -87.24 -18.25
CA ASP A 37 13.76 -87.54 -18.72
C ASP A 37 12.90 -86.32 -18.82
N LEU A 38 13.02 -85.38 -17.79
CA LEU A 38 12.34 -84.10 -17.79
C LEU A 38 12.85 -83.24 -18.94
N LEU A 39 14.17 -83.18 -19.16
CA LEU A 39 14.74 -82.40 -20.25
C LEU A 39 14.29 -82.94 -21.62
N LYS A 40 14.09 -84.24 -21.78
CA LYS A 40 13.57 -84.89 -22.97
C LYS A 40 12.10 -84.60 -23.23
N GLU A 41 11.30 -84.57 -22.16
CA GLU A 41 9.90 -84.16 -22.23
C GLU A 41 9.80 -82.68 -22.69
N ILE A 42 10.61 -81.83 -22.12
CA ILE A 42 10.68 -80.39 -22.45
C ILE A 42 11.18 -80.23 -23.90
N ALA A 43 12.07 -81.04 -24.37
CA ALA A 43 12.59 -81.04 -25.76
C ALA A 43 11.56 -81.43 -26.79
N SER A 44 10.34 -81.90 -26.42
CA SER A 44 9.27 -82.21 -27.35
C SER A 44 8.68 -80.99 -28.06
N ASP A 45 8.67 -79.78 -27.37
CA ASP A 45 8.05 -78.58 -27.89
C ASP A 45 9.05 -77.42 -28.02
N ARG A 46 10.32 -77.60 -27.61
CA ARG A 46 11.35 -76.55 -27.66
C ARG A 46 12.75 -77.11 -27.86
N LEU A 47 13.68 -76.19 -28.25
CA LEU A 47 15.07 -76.62 -28.43
C LEU A 47 15.82 -76.71 -27.10
N VAL A 48 16.36 -77.89 -26.79
CA VAL A 48 17.28 -78.06 -25.65
C VAL A 48 18.67 -78.32 -26.20
N ILE A 49 19.63 -77.44 -25.89
CA ILE A 49 21.05 -77.66 -26.24
C ILE A 49 21.77 -78.01 -24.94
N MET A 50 22.31 -79.25 -24.94
CA MET A 50 23.01 -79.76 -23.76
C MET A 50 24.49 -79.85 -24.04
N VAL A 51 25.33 -79.49 -23.17
CA VAL A 51 26.76 -79.81 -23.14
C VAL A 51 27.00 -80.85 -22.06
N THR A 52 27.64 -81.96 -22.43
CA THR A 52 27.94 -82.99 -21.49
C THR A 52 29.24 -83.75 -21.90
N HIS A 53 29.98 -84.17 -20.90
CA HIS A 53 31.14 -85.06 -21.11
C HIS A 53 30.77 -86.58 -21.02
N ASN A 54 29.51 -86.88 -20.73
CA ASN A 54 29.02 -88.22 -20.61
C ASN A 54 28.45 -88.73 -21.96
N PRO A 55 29.16 -89.62 -22.72
CA PRO A 55 28.70 -90.06 -24.04
C PRO A 55 27.42 -90.89 -23.98
N ASP A 56 27.20 -91.71 -22.94
CA ASP A 56 26.04 -92.56 -22.79
C ASP A 56 24.75 -91.80 -22.66
N LEU A 57 24.78 -90.67 -21.93
CA LEU A 57 23.65 -89.80 -21.82
C LEU A 57 23.38 -89.01 -23.11
N ALA A 58 24.43 -88.62 -23.82
CA ALA A 58 24.30 -87.97 -25.09
C ALA A 58 23.64 -88.84 -26.13
N GLU A 59 24.06 -90.08 -26.19
CA GLU A 59 23.52 -91.09 -27.20
C GLU A 59 22.09 -91.51 -26.87
N ARG A 60 21.70 -91.58 -25.58
CA ARG A 60 20.38 -92.02 -25.16
C ARG A 60 19.30 -90.94 -25.31
N TYR A 61 19.67 -89.73 -25.07
CA TYR A 61 18.68 -88.59 -24.88
C TYR A 61 18.69 -87.56 -25.98
N SER A 62 19.77 -87.46 -26.82
CA SER A 62 19.86 -86.39 -27.82
C SER A 62 19.37 -86.89 -29.17
N THR A 63 18.76 -85.98 -29.95
CA THR A 63 18.36 -86.22 -31.34
C THR A 63 19.49 -85.90 -32.33
N ARG A 64 20.41 -84.99 -31.95
CA ARG A 64 21.61 -84.62 -32.71
C ARG A 64 22.79 -84.52 -31.76
N ILE A 65 23.95 -85.10 -32.15
CA ILE A 65 25.16 -85.04 -31.37
C ILE A 65 26.24 -84.32 -32.16
N VAL A 66 26.80 -83.27 -31.66
CA VAL A 66 27.93 -82.52 -32.21
C VAL A 66 29.13 -82.75 -31.29
N ARG A 67 30.13 -83.54 -31.74
CA ARG A 67 31.36 -83.77 -30.95
C ARG A 67 32.37 -82.66 -31.25
N MET A 68 32.88 -82.09 -30.22
CA MET A 68 33.86 -81.03 -30.30
C MET A 68 35.15 -81.42 -29.58
N LEU A 69 36.32 -81.07 -30.17
CA LEU A 69 37.63 -81.15 -29.51
C LEU A 69 38.38 -79.82 -29.80
N ASP A 70 38.89 -79.24 -28.76
CA ASP A 70 39.61 -77.90 -28.78
C ASP A 70 38.90 -76.85 -29.62
N GLY A 71 37.58 -76.75 -29.45
CA GLY A 71 36.77 -75.73 -30.11
C GLY A 71 36.44 -76.01 -31.56
N LYS A 72 36.85 -77.21 -32.13
CA LYS A 72 36.52 -77.60 -33.48
C LYS A 72 35.55 -78.76 -33.47
N ILE A 73 34.61 -78.77 -34.41
CA ILE A 73 33.66 -79.82 -34.61
C ILE A 73 34.38 -80.97 -35.31
N ILE A 74 34.42 -82.18 -34.69
CA ILE A 74 35.01 -83.32 -35.15
C ILE A 74 34.00 -84.26 -35.92
N SER A 75 32.79 -84.38 -35.41
CA SER A 75 31.68 -85.06 -36.01
C SER A 75 30.35 -84.48 -35.67
N ASP A 76 29.41 -84.57 -36.56
CA ASP A 76 28.03 -84.15 -36.37
C ASP A 76 27.14 -85.27 -36.98
N THR A 77 26.20 -85.81 -36.22
CA THR A 77 25.32 -86.91 -36.61
C THR A 77 24.25 -86.42 -37.60
N MET A 78 24.01 -85.19 -37.75
CA MET A 78 23.06 -84.57 -38.66
C MET A 78 23.61 -83.23 -39.19
N PRO A 79 24.67 -83.26 -40.05
CA PRO A 79 25.24 -82.04 -40.60
C PRO A 79 24.25 -81.36 -41.51
N VAL A 80 24.17 -80.01 -41.41
CA VAL A 80 23.31 -79.19 -42.27
C VAL A 80 23.95 -79.05 -43.64
N THR A 81 23.21 -79.31 -44.69
CA THR A 81 23.66 -79.17 -46.12
C THR A 81 23.66 -77.71 -46.52
N ASP A 82 24.51 -77.29 -47.48
CA ASP A 82 24.62 -75.93 -47.93
C ASP A 82 23.29 -75.39 -48.52
N GLU A 83 22.45 -76.25 -49.10
CA GLU A 83 21.11 -75.90 -49.61
C GLU A 83 20.13 -75.57 -48.48
N GLU A 84 20.14 -76.36 -47.42
CA GLU A 84 19.31 -76.11 -46.20
C GLU A 84 19.76 -74.83 -45.50
N ALA A 85 21.08 -74.55 -45.43
CA ALA A 85 21.62 -73.32 -44.87
C ALA A 85 21.20 -72.09 -45.66
N GLY A 86 21.09 -72.18 -46.98
CA GLY A 86 20.61 -71.08 -47.82
C GLY A 86 19.14 -70.80 -47.66
N ILE A 87 18.28 -71.79 -47.54
CA ILE A 87 16.84 -71.61 -47.28
C ILE A 87 16.57 -71.05 -45.91
N GLU A 88 17.35 -71.46 -44.91
CA GLU A 88 17.18 -70.90 -43.53
C GLU A 88 17.70 -69.46 -43.40
N ALA A 89 18.75 -69.12 -44.15
CA ALA A 89 19.23 -67.74 -44.19
C ALA A 89 18.19 -66.74 -44.77
N GLU A 90 17.41 -67.16 -45.80
CA GLU A 90 16.31 -66.38 -46.35
C GLU A 90 15.13 -66.29 -45.40
N LYS A 91 14.77 -67.38 -44.73
CA LYS A 91 13.72 -67.39 -43.67
C LYS A 91 14.11 -66.56 -42.46
N ALA A 92 15.39 -66.50 -42.10
CA ALA A 92 15.88 -65.67 -41.01
C ALA A 92 15.76 -64.21 -41.33
N LYS A 93 16.05 -63.76 -42.57
CA LYS A 93 15.85 -62.34 -42.97
C LYS A 93 14.40 -61.92 -42.92
N SER A 94 13.48 -62.77 -43.39
CA SER A 94 12.05 -62.49 -43.35
C SER A 94 11.47 -62.47 -41.88
N ARG A 95 12.07 -63.22 -40.97
CA ARG A 95 11.73 -63.20 -39.53
C ARG A 95 12.29 -61.98 -38.79
N GLU A 96 13.45 -61.50 -39.21
CA GLU A 96 14.01 -60.26 -38.65
C GLU A 96 13.17 -59.06 -38.99
N GLU A 97 12.61 -58.92 -40.20
CA GLU A 97 11.71 -57.85 -40.57
C GLU A 97 10.37 -57.90 -39.80
N ASN A 98 9.85 -59.09 -39.57
CA ASN A 98 8.58 -59.26 -38.84
C ASN A 98 8.75 -59.06 -37.29
N ASN A 99 9.94 -59.25 -36.74
CA ASN A 99 10.24 -59.05 -35.30
C ASN A 99 10.58 -57.62 -34.93
N ARG A 100 10.89 -56.74 -35.88
CA ARG A 100 11.07 -55.30 -35.61
C ARG A 100 9.80 -54.66 -35.09
N ASN A 101 8.64 -55.18 -35.31
CA ASN A 101 7.33 -54.65 -34.88
C ASN A 101 6.76 -55.35 -33.63
N LYS A 102 7.38 -56.36 -33.06
CA LYS A 102 6.91 -56.87 -31.74
C LYS A 102 7.47 -56.06 -30.59
N LYS A 103 6.59 -55.36 -29.90
CA LYS A 103 6.94 -54.68 -28.63
C LYS A 103 7.55 -55.70 -27.67
N LYS A 104 8.81 -55.49 -27.29
CA LYS A 104 9.48 -56.36 -26.31
C LYS A 104 8.62 -56.37 -25.03
N PRO A 105 8.34 -57.48 -24.42
CA PRO A 105 7.58 -57.61 -23.21
C PRO A 105 8.30 -56.73 -22.13
N SER A 106 7.65 -55.72 -21.70
CA SER A 106 8.16 -54.85 -20.63
C SER A 106 7.19 -54.89 -19.46
N MET A 107 7.71 -54.92 -18.25
CA MET A 107 6.90 -54.81 -17.05
C MET A 107 6.11 -53.51 -17.05
N SER A 108 4.80 -53.57 -16.82
CA SER A 108 3.98 -52.38 -16.70
C SER A 108 4.41 -51.54 -15.50
N PHE A 109 4.22 -50.20 -15.58
CA PHE A 109 4.55 -49.31 -14.44
C PHE A 109 3.73 -49.68 -13.21
N GLY A 110 2.46 -50.08 -13.38
CA GLY A 110 1.59 -50.52 -12.28
C GLY A 110 2.13 -51.75 -11.55
N THR A 111 2.68 -52.73 -12.29
CA THR A 111 3.32 -53.93 -11.71
C THR A 111 4.61 -53.55 -10.97
N SER A 112 5.43 -52.66 -11.57
CA SER A 112 6.64 -52.16 -10.90
C SER A 112 6.29 -51.41 -9.60
N PHE A 113 5.25 -50.61 -9.63
CA PHE A 113 4.77 -49.85 -8.46
C PHE A 113 4.26 -50.80 -7.34
N GLY A 114 3.42 -51.74 -7.67
CA GLY A 114 2.91 -52.76 -6.71
C GLY A 114 4.01 -53.59 -6.06
N LEU A 115 5.00 -54.01 -6.84
CA LEU A 115 6.17 -54.75 -6.33
C LEU A 115 7.03 -53.86 -5.42
N SER A 116 7.26 -52.59 -5.81
CA SER A 116 8.03 -51.63 -5.01
C SER A 116 7.31 -51.31 -3.70
N LEU A 117 5.99 -51.10 -3.74
CA LEU A 117 5.19 -50.84 -2.54
C LEU A 117 5.26 -51.99 -1.53
N LYS A 118 5.07 -53.24 -1.99
CA LYS A 118 5.18 -54.44 -1.15
C LYS A 118 6.58 -54.59 -0.53
N ASN A 119 7.60 -54.25 -1.29
CA ASN A 119 8.99 -54.27 -0.87
C ASN A 119 9.32 -53.22 0.20
N LEU A 120 8.79 -52.00 0.05
CA LEU A 120 8.92 -50.93 1.06
C LEU A 120 8.22 -51.31 2.38
N PHE A 121 7.09 -52.02 2.32
CA PHE A 121 6.39 -52.47 3.52
C PHE A 121 7.08 -53.61 4.25
N THR A 122 7.98 -54.36 3.59
CA THR A 122 8.82 -55.39 4.29
C THR A 122 9.94 -54.77 5.11
N LYS A 123 10.45 -53.58 4.72
CA LYS A 123 11.54 -52.86 5.40
C LYS A 123 11.04 -51.54 6.03
N LYS A 124 9.98 -51.60 6.85
CA LYS A 124 9.25 -50.45 7.39
C LYS A 124 10.15 -49.41 8.06
N GLY A 125 11.11 -49.81 8.88
CA GLY A 125 11.99 -48.87 9.60
C GLY A 125 12.84 -48.02 8.67
N ARG A 126 13.44 -48.61 7.65
CA ARG A 126 14.23 -47.88 6.64
C ARG A 126 13.36 -46.91 5.84
N THR A 127 12.23 -47.41 5.36
CA THR A 127 11.29 -46.59 4.56
C THR A 127 10.83 -45.38 5.37
N ALA A 128 10.47 -45.57 6.64
CA ALA A 128 10.09 -44.50 7.54
C ALA A 128 11.22 -43.46 7.73
N LEU A 129 12.46 -43.95 7.95
CA LEU A 129 13.61 -43.07 8.17
C LEU A 129 13.98 -42.29 6.91
N THR A 130 13.92 -42.93 5.74
CA THR A 130 14.18 -42.29 4.45
C THR A 130 13.10 -41.24 4.13
N SER A 131 11.83 -41.56 4.39
CA SER A 131 10.71 -40.64 4.17
C SER A 131 10.78 -39.47 5.14
N PHE A 132 11.17 -39.69 6.40
CA PHE A 132 11.37 -38.62 7.38
C PHE A 132 12.52 -37.71 6.94
N ALA A 133 13.68 -38.27 6.58
CA ALA A 133 14.81 -37.48 6.11
C ALA A 133 14.44 -36.63 4.86
N GLY A 134 13.66 -37.20 3.93
CA GLY A 134 13.15 -36.50 2.77
C GLY A 134 12.10 -35.43 3.11
N SER A 135 11.34 -35.61 4.19
CA SER A 135 10.32 -34.64 4.61
C SER A 135 10.88 -33.37 5.20
N ILE A 136 12.09 -33.36 5.75
CA ILE A 136 12.70 -32.19 6.42
C ILE A 136 12.77 -30.98 5.50
N GLY A 137 13.22 -31.16 4.25
CA GLY A 137 13.25 -30.08 3.28
C GLY A 137 11.85 -29.58 2.88
N ILE A 138 10.88 -30.49 2.79
CA ILE A 138 9.49 -30.15 2.49
C ILE A 138 8.85 -29.40 3.67
N ILE A 139 9.10 -29.84 4.91
CA ILE A 139 8.63 -29.13 6.12
C ILE A 139 9.16 -27.69 6.13
N GLY A 140 10.45 -27.49 5.85
CA GLY A 140 11.05 -26.16 5.82
C GLY A 140 10.36 -25.22 4.83
N ILE A 141 10.19 -25.64 3.58
CA ILE A 141 9.48 -24.84 2.57
C ILE A 141 8.02 -24.61 2.94
N ALA A 142 7.33 -25.66 3.37
CA ALA A 142 5.92 -25.58 3.70
C ALA A 142 5.67 -24.62 4.87
N LEU A 143 6.53 -24.61 5.89
CA LEU A 143 6.44 -23.68 7.02
C LEU A 143 6.70 -22.24 6.60
N ILE A 144 7.78 -21.99 5.84
CA ILE A 144 8.09 -20.65 5.35
C ILE A 144 6.96 -20.14 4.46
N TYR A 145 6.47 -20.97 3.56
CA TYR A 145 5.35 -20.59 2.71
C TYR A 145 4.07 -20.35 3.52
N ALA A 146 3.79 -21.17 4.53
CA ALA A 146 2.63 -21.01 5.38
C ALA A 146 2.67 -19.69 6.17
N VAL A 147 3.84 -19.31 6.72
CA VAL A 147 4.02 -18.03 7.41
C VAL A 147 3.94 -16.87 6.41
N SER A 148 4.62 -16.97 5.28
CA SER A 148 4.60 -15.94 4.23
C SER A 148 3.19 -15.71 3.70
N GLN A 149 2.47 -16.78 3.37
CA GLN A 149 1.08 -16.70 2.90
C GLN A 149 0.16 -16.11 3.96
N GLY A 150 0.32 -16.52 5.20
CA GLY A 150 -0.43 -15.97 6.32
C GLY A 150 -0.16 -14.48 6.53
N THR A 151 1.10 -14.07 6.42
CA THR A 151 1.48 -12.65 6.48
C THR A 151 0.90 -11.87 5.30
N THR A 152 0.98 -12.40 4.08
CA THR A 152 0.38 -11.77 2.90
C THR A 152 -1.13 -11.63 3.07
N THR A 153 -1.82 -12.69 3.49
CA THR A 153 -3.27 -12.64 3.74
C THR A 153 -3.64 -11.65 4.84
N PHE A 154 -2.83 -11.56 5.89
CA PHE A 154 -3.01 -10.55 6.94
C PHE A 154 -2.83 -9.15 6.39
N ILE A 155 -1.81 -8.90 5.59
CA ILE A 155 -1.56 -7.60 4.94
C ILE A 155 -2.69 -7.26 3.97
N ASP A 156 -3.15 -8.22 3.17
CA ASP A 156 -4.28 -8.03 2.27
C ASP A 156 -5.54 -7.64 3.06
N SER A 157 -5.79 -8.26 4.23
CA SER A 157 -6.91 -7.88 5.08
C SER A 157 -6.73 -6.51 5.73
N VAL A 158 -5.50 -6.16 6.16
CA VAL A 158 -5.18 -4.80 6.64
C VAL A 158 -5.34 -3.78 5.52
N GLN A 159 -4.90 -4.12 4.32
CA GLN A 159 -5.07 -3.26 3.14
C GLN A 159 -6.55 -3.08 2.80
N GLU A 160 -7.35 -4.13 2.83
CA GLU A 160 -8.78 -4.07 2.53
C GLU A 160 -9.55 -3.23 3.57
N GLU A 161 -9.23 -3.34 4.85
CA GLU A 161 -9.78 -2.47 5.89
C GLU A 161 -9.22 -1.04 5.79
N THR A 162 -7.95 -0.87 5.44
CA THR A 162 -7.32 0.43 5.26
C THR A 162 -7.93 1.18 4.07
N LEU A 163 -8.30 0.49 2.99
CA LEU A 163 -8.96 1.09 1.83
C LEU A 163 -10.31 1.72 2.19
N THR A 164 -11.03 1.15 3.16
CA THR A 164 -12.29 1.71 3.64
C THR A 164 -12.08 2.88 4.60
N SER A 165 -10.90 2.99 5.20
CA SER A 165 -10.50 4.08 6.08
C SER A 165 -9.74 5.21 5.35
N TYR A 166 -9.07 4.88 4.25
CA TYR A 166 -8.25 5.81 3.46
C TYR A 166 -8.66 5.74 1.98
N PRO A 167 -9.61 6.59 1.57
CA PRO A 167 -10.06 6.66 0.19
C PRO A 167 -8.97 7.18 -0.75
N LEU A 168 -9.19 6.99 -2.04
CA LEU A 168 -8.45 7.74 -3.06
C LEU A 168 -9.05 9.15 -3.08
N THR A 169 -8.28 10.12 -2.59
CA THR A 169 -8.72 11.52 -2.47
C THR A 169 -8.26 12.32 -3.67
N ILE A 170 -9.19 13.04 -4.27
CA ILE A 170 -8.97 13.96 -5.38
C ILE A 170 -9.35 15.34 -4.86
N GLU A 171 -8.37 16.22 -4.72
CA GLU A 171 -8.57 17.59 -4.23
C GLU A 171 -8.76 18.57 -5.41
N ALA A 172 -9.47 19.66 -5.21
CA ALA A 172 -9.67 20.69 -6.24
C ALA A 172 -8.35 21.32 -6.68
N ARG A 173 -7.36 21.36 -5.79
CA ARG A 173 -5.98 21.75 -6.10
C ARG A 173 -5.06 20.61 -5.67
N ASN A 174 -4.45 19.96 -6.63
CA ASN A 174 -3.50 18.89 -6.37
C ASN A 174 -2.06 19.43 -6.45
N VAL A 175 -1.27 19.10 -5.45
CA VAL A 175 0.17 19.39 -5.44
C VAL A 175 0.89 18.05 -5.57
N ASP A 176 1.65 17.87 -6.63
CA ASP A 176 2.45 16.66 -6.79
C ASP A 176 3.62 16.64 -5.79
N ILE A 177 3.41 15.97 -4.68
CA ILE A 177 4.45 15.74 -3.66
C ILE A 177 5.25 14.46 -3.89
N SER A 178 4.98 13.70 -4.97
CA SER A 178 5.66 12.43 -5.25
C SER A 178 7.15 12.64 -5.47
N THR A 179 7.51 13.71 -6.17
CA THR A 179 8.90 14.11 -6.40
C THR A 179 9.58 14.49 -5.08
N LEU A 180 8.90 15.22 -4.22
CA LEU A 180 9.41 15.64 -2.91
C LEU A 180 9.60 14.43 -1.98
N LEU A 181 8.63 13.52 -1.96
CA LEU A 181 8.70 12.29 -1.17
C LEU A 181 9.82 11.35 -1.68
N SER A 182 9.98 11.22 -2.99
CA SER A 182 11.05 10.41 -3.59
C SER A 182 12.43 10.99 -3.27
N THR A 183 12.56 12.31 -3.26
CA THR A 183 13.80 13.03 -2.87
C THR A 183 14.09 12.81 -1.38
N PHE A 184 13.07 12.91 -0.51
CA PHE A 184 13.19 12.65 0.94
C PHE A 184 13.60 11.19 1.24
N MET A 185 13.03 10.23 0.51
CA MET A 185 13.34 8.80 0.66
C MET A 185 14.71 8.41 0.06
N GLY A 186 15.50 9.37 -0.41
CA GLY A 186 16.82 9.13 -0.99
C GLY A 186 16.80 8.41 -2.34
N LYS A 187 15.61 8.27 -2.96
CA LYS A 187 15.42 7.71 -4.31
C LYS A 187 15.57 8.75 -5.41
N ALA A 188 15.92 9.99 -5.08
CA ALA A 188 16.34 10.97 -6.08
C ALA A 188 17.51 10.38 -6.85
N GLN A 189 17.35 10.21 -8.15
CA GLN A 189 18.39 9.69 -9.02
C GLN A 189 19.61 10.59 -8.87
N SER A 190 20.72 10.02 -8.42
CA SER A 190 22.00 10.71 -8.54
C SER A 190 22.25 10.94 -10.03
N ILE A 191 22.44 12.17 -10.39
CA ILE A 191 22.60 12.63 -11.79
C ILE A 191 23.88 12.06 -12.44
N SER A 192 24.75 11.40 -11.70
CA SER A 192 25.96 10.77 -12.21
C SER A 192 26.23 9.42 -11.57
N GLU A 193 26.43 8.42 -12.40
CA GLU A 193 27.14 7.21 -12.00
C GLU A 193 28.61 7.61 -11.80
N HIS A 194 29.12 7.43 -10.59
CA HIS A 194 30.52 7.66 -10.24
C HIS A 194 31.15 6.35 -9.73
N GLU A 195 32.46 6.25 -9.82
CA GLU A 195 33.23 5.11 -9.31
C GLU A 195 33.31 5.16 -7.78
N ASP A 196 33.51 4.00 -7.13
CA ASP A 196 33.62 3.88 -5.66
C ASP A 196 35.03 4.25 -5.14
N ASP A 197 35.64 5.30 -5.67
CA ASP A 197 37.05 5.70 -5.42
C ASP A 197 37.17 6.91 -4.49
N ALA A 198 36.08 7.66 -4.24
CA ALA A 198 36.04 8.88 -3.43
C ALA A 198 34.72 9.11 -2.74
N VAL A 199 34.63 10.14 -1.89
CA VAL A 199 33.38 10.64 -1.33
C VAL A 199 32.85 11.75 -2.23
N TYR A 200 31.66 11.56 -2.76
CA TYR A 200 31.01 12.49 -3.67
C TYR A 200 29.93 13.30 -2.98
N GLN A 201 29.78 14.57 -3.35
CA GLN A 201 28.75 15.43 -2.85
C GLN A 201 27.40 15.08 -3.52
N LYS A 202 26.36 14.86 -2.71
CA LYS A 202 24.98 14.77 -3.18
C LYS A 202 24.28 16.11 -2.95
N ALA A 203 23.79 16.74 -4.00
CA ALA A 203 23.14 18.06 -3.97
C ALA A 203 21.69 17.97 -3.45
N MET A 204 21.47 17.27 -2.33
CA MET A 204 20.13 16.93 -1.80
C MET A 204 19.32 18.18 -1.43
N LEU A 205 19.98 19.23 -0.89
CA LEU A 205 19.32 20.47 -0.55
C LEU A 205 18.82 21.22 -1.80
N TYR A 206 19.65 21.27 -2.85
CA TYR A 206 19.26 21.87 -4.12
C TYR A 206 18.10 21.12 -4.77
N GLU A 207 18.17 19.80 -4.82
CA GLU A 207 17.10 18.95 -5.36
C GLU A 207 15.79 19.14 -4.59
N MET A 208 15.88 19.23 -3.25
CA MET A 208 14.71 19.47 -2.39
C MET A 208 14.11 20.86 -2.63
N MET A 209 14.94 21.91 -2.70
CA MET A 209 14.47 23.27 -2.97
C MET A 209 13.90 23.40 -4.39
N ASN A 210 14.53 22.74 -5.36
CA ASN A 210 14.05 22.71 -6.74
C ASN A 210 12.72 21.95 -6.85
N ALA A 211 12.58 20.82 -6.13
CA ALA A 211 11.31 20.09 -6.03
C ALA A 211 10.21 20.94 -5.36
N MET A 212 10.55 21.73 -4.34
CA MET A 212 9.61 22.66 -3.72
C MET A 212 9.22 23.82 -4.65
N ASN A 213 10.17 24.36 -5.42
CA ASN A 213 9.91 25.46 -6.35
C ASN A 213 9.19 25.00 -7.63
N SER A 214 9.33 23.72 -8.00
CA SER A 214 8.66 23.12 -9.16
C SER A 214 7.27 22.53 -8.81
N MET A 215 6.79 22.74 -7.60
CA MET A 215 5.42 22.35 -7.22
C MET A 215 4.41 23.19 -8.02
N GLU A 216 4.03 22.68 -9.17
CA GLU A 216 2.90 23.22 -9.90
C GLU A 216 1.61 22.77 -9.22
N THR A 217 0.80 23.75 -8.83
CA THR A 217 -0.54 23.49 -8.33
C THR A 217 -1.45 23.26 -9.53
N GLN A 218 -1.81 22.02 -9.80
CA GLN A 218 -2.81 21.70 -10.81
C GLN A 218 -4.21 21.84 -10.23
N LYS A 219 -5.09 22.52 -10.98
CA LYS A 219 -6.51 22.63 -10.63
C LYS A 219 -7.28 21.49 -11.30
N ASN A 220 -7.98 20.70 -10.50
CA ASN A 220 -8.87 19.66 -10.96
C ASN A 220 -10.28 20.22 -11.21
N ASP A 221 -10.91 19.89 -12.36
CA ASP A 221 -12.32 20.18 -12.60
C ASP A 221 -13.22 19.15 -11.90
N LEU A 222 -13.34 19.30 -10.56
CA LEU A 222 -14.16 18.40 -9.75
C LEU A 222 -15.65 18.48 -10.07
N LYS A 223 -16.12 19.59 -10.64
CA LYS A 223 -17.52 19.75 -11.05
C LYS A 223 -17.87 18.81 -12.22
N SER A 224 -17.04 18.75 -13.25
CA SER A 224 -17.24 17.84 -14.39
C SER A 224 -16.99 16.39 -13.97
N PHE A 225 -15.98 16.16 -13.16
CA PHE A 225 -15.65 14.81 -12.70
C PHE A 225 -16.72 14.24 -11.76
N ARG A 226 -17.31 15.03 -10.87
CA ARG A 226 -18.49 14.62 -10.07
C ARG A 226 -19.64 14.14 -10.96
N LYS A 227 -19.97 14.89 -11.99
CA LYS A 227 -21.02 14.49 -12.95
C LYS A 227 -20.69 13.17 -13.65
N TYR A 228 -19.43 12.95 -13.98
CA TYR A 228 -18.97 11.68 -14.53
C TYR A 228 -19.16 10.54 -13.53
N ILE A 229 -18.70 10.70 -12.29
CA ILE A 229 -18.86 9.68 -11.24
C ILE A 229 -20.32 9.33 -11.01
N GLU A 230 -21.20 10.34 -10.86
CA GLU A 230 -22.63 10.10 -10.61
C GLU A 230 -23.30 9.38 -11.79
N LYS A 231 -22.90 9.69 -13.02
CA LYS A 231 -23.36 8.98 -14.22
C LYS A 231 -22.91 7.52 -14.21
N GLU A 232 -21.64 7.26 -13.89
CA GLU A 232 -21.10 5.90 -13.83
C GLU A 232 -21.74 5.08 -12.68
N ARG A 233 -22.04 5.70 -11.54
CA ARG A 233 -22.76 5.04 -10.42
C ARG A 233 -24.21 4.71 -10.76
N ALA A 234 -24.85 5.50 -11.60
CA ALA A 234 -26.22 5.23 -12.05
C ALA A 234 -26.29 4.11 -13.10
N ASP A 235 -25.19 3.80 -13.79
CA ASP A 235 -25.13 2.72 -14.78
C ASP A 235 -24.77 1.38 -14.09
N GLN A 236 -25.73 0.45 -14.09
CA GLN A 236 -25.56 -0.90 -13.52
C GLN A 236 -24.46 -1.73 -14.18
N ASN A 237 -24.04 -1.38 -15.42
CA ASN A 237 -22.99 -2.07 -16.14
C ASN A 237 -21.63 -1.39 -16.02
N SER A 238 -21.54 -0.27 -15.31
CA SER A 238 -20.29 0.46 -15.13
C SER A 238 -19.31 -0.32 -14.26
N LYS A 239 -18.08 -0.47 -14.77
CA LYS A 239 -16.97 -1.04 -14.00
C LYS A 239 -16.61 -0.14 -12.82
N LEU A 240 -16.59 1.19 -13.01
CA LEU A 240 -16.33 2.16 -11.97
C LEU A 240 -17.41 2.10 -10.89
N GLY A 241 -18.69 2.11 -11.28
CA GLY A 241 -19.82 2.02 -10.34
C GLY A 241 -19.75 0.76 -9.46
N ALA A 242 -19.41 -0.39 -10.04
CA ALA A 242 -19.26 -1.65 -9.31
C ALA A 242 -18.01 -1.71 -8.42
N ALA A 243 -16.94 -0.96 -8.77
CA ALA A 243 -15.71 -0.91 -8.02
C ALA A 243 -15.80 -0.04 -6.77
N LEU A 244 -16.72 0.93 -6.74
CA LEU A 244 -16.89 1.88 -5.64
C LEU A 244 -17.72 1.26 -4.50
N ALA A 245 -17.20 1.29 -3.28
CA ALA A 245 -17.93 1.01 -2.05
C ALA A 245 -18.73 2.23 -1.57
N GLY A 246 -18.28 3.43 -1.94
CA GLY A 246 -18.91 4.69 -1.62
C GLY A 246 -18.15 5.87 -2.21
N VAL A 247 -18.83 7.00 -2.27
CA VAL A 247 -18.25 8.29 -2.67
C VAL A 247 -18.66 9.33 -1.65
N GLN A 248 -17.70 10.15 -1.24
CA GLN A 248 -17.94 11.27 -0.34
C GLN A 248 -17.44 12.54 -1.00
N TYR A 249 -18.29 13.54 -1.06
CA TYR A 249 -17.98 14.89 -1.51
C TYR A 249 -17.76 15.77 -0.29
N THR A 250 -16.59 16.36 -0.17
CA THR A 250 -16.31 17.32 0.90
C THR A 250 -16.36 18.74 0.36
N TYR A 251 -16.73 19.67 1.20
CA TYR A 251 -16.90 21.06 0.83
C TYR A 251 -16.08 21.93 1.76
N ASP A 252 -15.65 23.07 1.25
CA ASP A 252 -14.89 24.05 2.02
C ASP A 252 -15.88 24.92 2.84
N THR A 253 -16.41 24.28 3.88
CA THR A 253 -17.32 24.92 4.82
C THR A 253 -16.96 24.54 6.25
N GLU A 254 -16.99 25.51 7.14
CA GLU A 254 -16.66 25.31 8.53
C GLU A 254 -17.90 24.90 9.35
N LEU A 255 -17.78 23.81 10.11
CA LEU A 255 -18.82 23.38 11.03
C LEU A 255 -18.67 24.11 12.37
N LEU A 256 -19.62 25.02 12.66
CA LEU A 256 -19.61 25.80 13.89
C LEU A 256 -20.50 25.14 14.96
N ILE A 257 -19.97 24.12 15.61
CA ILE A 257 -20.70 23.36 16.64
C ILE A 257 -20.30 23.83 18.03
N TYR A 258 -21.29 24.12 18.85
CA TYR A 258 -21.14 24.58 20.21
C TYR A 258 -21.86 23.69 21.21
N THR A 259 -21.36 23.67 22.43
CA THR A 259 -21.98 23.00 23.57
C THR A 259 -21.77 23.84 24.82
N LYS A 260 -22.41 23.47 25.94
CA LYS A 260 -22.12 24.04 27.25
C LYS A 260 -21.15 23.13 27.99
N ASN A 261 -20.09 23.72 28.54
CA ASN A 261 -19.18 23.02 29.40
C ASN A 261 -19.78 22.75 30.81
N VAL A 262 -19.01 22.06 31.66
CA VAL A 262 -19.39 21.74 33.04
C VAL A 262 -19.71 23.00 33.90
N ASP A 263 -19.18 24.16 33.51
CA ASP A 263 -19.45 25.44 34.18
C ASP A 263 -20.65 26.21 33.58
N GLY A 264 -21.33 25.62 32.59
CA GLY A 264 -22.45 26.21 31.88
C GLY A 264 -22.08 27.28 30.84
N LYS A 265 -20.79 27.49 30.55
CA LYS A 265 -20.31 28.42 29.52
C LYS A 265 -20.49 27.79 28.13
N ILE A 266 -20.91 28.60 27.18
CA ILE A 266 -20.97 28.22 25.76
C ILE A 266 -19.53 28.15 25.21
N MET A 267 -19.17 27.03 24.69
CA MET A 267 -17.87 26.78 24.09
C MET A 267 -17.99 26.08 22.72
N ARG A 268 -17.03 26.29 21.86
CA ARG A 268 -16.94 25.57 20.61
C ARG A 268 -16.55 24.11 20.87
N SER A 269 -17.26 23.18 20.26
CA SER A 269 -17.01 21.75 20.38
C SER A 269 -15.91 21.31 19.40
N ASP A 270 -14.70 21.81 19.63
CA ASP A 270 -13.50 21.40 18.92
C ASP A 270 -12.30 21.32 19.87
N THR A 271 -11.20 20.79 19.37
CA THR A 271 -9.96 20.65 20.14
C THR A 271 -8.83 21.50 19.56
N GLU A 272 -9.05 22.17 18.44
CA GLU A 272 -7.97 22.81 17.66
C GLU A 272 -7.43 24.04 18.40
N ALA A 273 -8.32 24.95 18.79
CA ALA A 273 -7.92 26.18 19.48
C ALA A 273 -7.16 25.89 20.79
N LEU A 274 -7.67 24.95 21.59
CA LEU A 274 -7.01 24.57 22.84
C LEU A 274 -5.67 23.88 22.57
N THR A 275 -5.58 23.02 21.57
CA THR A 275 -4.32 22.33 21.19
C THR A 275 -3.25 23.34 20.79
N LEU A 276 -3.61 24.35 20.00
CA LEU A 276 -2.69 25.42 19.59
C LEU A 276 -2.20 26.23 20.78
N GLU A 277 -3.12 26.62 21.68
CA GLU A 277 -2.75 27.33 22.89
C GLU A 277 -1.80 26.51 23.77
N LEU A 278 -2.09 25.23 23.98
CA LEU A 278 -1.25 24.34 24.76
C LEU A 278 0.13 24.17 24.15
N MET A 279 0.23 23.98 22.82
CA MET A 279 1.51 23.85 22.11
C MET A 279 2.34 25.13 22.22
N LYS A 280 1.73 26.28 22.02
CA LYS A 280 2.40 27.58 22.18
C LYS A 280 2.86 27.82 23.64
N ARG A 281 1.99 27.54 24.60
CA ARG A 281 2.23 27.80 26.04
C ARG A 281 3.31 26.86 26.63
N TYR A 282 3.24 25.57 26.36
CA TYR A 282 4.09 24.56 27.03
C TYR A 282 5.30 24.14 26.22
N TYR A 283 5.25 24.23 24.91
CA TYR A 283 6.34 23.81 24.02
C TYR A 283 6.97 24.97 23.24
N GLY A 284 6.42 26.16 23.32
CA GLY A 284 6.91 27.36 22.61
C GLY A 284 6.71 27.29 21.08
N VAL A 285 5.95 26.29 20.59
CA VAL A 285 5.71 26.10 19.16
C VAL A 285 4.46 26.85 18.75
N ASP A 286 4.62 27.95 18.02
CA ASP A 286 3.51 28.65 17.40
C ASP A 286 3.17 28.05 16.05
N MET A 287 2.14 27.19 16.02
CA MET A 287 1.66 26.54 14.80
C MET A 287 0.64 27.38 14.03
N SER A 288 0.32 28.60 14.47
CA SER A 288 -0.69 29.46 13.82
C SER A 288 -0.30 29.83 12.38
N SER A 289 0.98 30.10 12.13
CA SER A 289 1.51 30.36 10.79
C SER A 289 1.43 29.13 9.87
N MET A 290 1.62 27.93 10.42
CA MET A 290 1.52 26.67 9.68
C MET A 290 0.06 26.36 9.31
N LEU A 291 -0.88 26.73 10.17
CA LEU A 291 -2.32 26.64 9.90
C LEU A 291 -2.79 27.71 8.89
N ALA A 292 -2.28 28.93 8.95
CA ALA A 292 -2.56 29.96 7.96
C ALA A 292 -2.04 29.61 6.55
N LEU A 293 -0.90 28.90 6.46
CA LEU A 293 -0.42 28.30 5.21
C LEU A 293 -1.35 27.18 4.72
N ARG A 294 -1.97 26.47 5.63
CA ARG A 294 -2.98 25.43 5.32
C ARG A 294 -4.27 26.04 4.76
N GLU A 295 -4.76 27.14 5.32
CA GLU A 295 -5.93 27.89 4.80
C GLU A 295 -5.68 28.44 3.40
N LYS A 296 -4.44 28.82 3.07
CA LYS A 296 -4.04 29.24 1.72
C LYS A 296 -3.75 28.10 0.74
N SER A 297 -4.07 26.85 1.10
CA SER A 297 -4.12 25.66 0.24
C SER A 297 -2.86 25.32 -0.59
N VAL A 298 -1.65 25.55 -0.03
CA VAL A 298 -0.39 25.19 -0.71
C VAL A 298 0.07 23.75 -0.38
N MET A 299 -0.52 23.07 0.62
CA MET A 299 -0.07 21.73 1.01
C MET A 299 -1.23 20.74 1.15
N GLY A 300 -1.63 20.11 0.06
CA GLY A 300 -2.66 19.04 0.07
C GLY A 300 -2.36 17.87 1.01
N SER A 301 -1.10 17.58 1.33
CA SER A 301 -0.71 16.55 2.30
C SER A 301 -1.05 16.91 3.76
N ALA A 302 -1.22 18.19 4.08
CA ALA A 302 -1.69 18.62 5.40
C ALA A 302 -3.15 18.24 5.65
N SER A 303 -3.95 18.07 4.61
CA SER A 303 -5.35 17.63 4.66
C SER A 303 -5.49 16.23 5.28
N MET A 304 -4.64 15.28 4.92
CA MET A 304 -4.74 13.89 5.43
C MET A 304 -4.37 13.79 6.92
N MET A 305 -3.35 14.54 7.36
CA MET A 305 -2.94 14.58 8.77
C MET A 305 -3.96 15.34 9.63
N SER A 306 -4.61 16.36 9.05
CA SER A 306 -5.67 17.15 9.66
C SER A 306 -6.99 16.38 9.78
N SER A 307 -7.38 15.60 8.78
CA SER A 307 -8.63 14.83 8.82
C SER A 307 -8.62 13.75 9.91
N SER A 308 -7.46 13.19 10.21
CA SER A 308 -7.31 12.21 11.31
C SER A 308 -7.42 12.86 12.70
N MET A 309 -7.17 14.17 12.83
CA MET A 309 -7.25 14.90 14.10
C MET A 309 -8.61 15.57 14.34
N LYS A 310 -9.47 15.68 13.32
CA LYS A 310 -10.80 16.28 13.47
C LYS A 310 -11.68 15.42 14.36
N LEU A 311 -12.29 16.06 15.38
CA LEU A 311 -13.26 15.43 16.26
C LEU A 311 -14.58 15.14 15.53
N TRP A 312 -15.08 16.10 14.75
CA TRP A 312 -16.31 15.97 13.97
C TRP A 312 -15.99 15.43 12.59
N LYS A 313 -16.53 14.23 12.27
CA LYS A 313 -16.29 13.55 10.99
C LYS A 313 -17.60 13.27 10.28
N GLU A 314 -17.65 13.60 9.00
CA GLU A 314 -18.76 13.22 8.15
C GLU A 314 -18.71 11.71 7.88
N LEU A 315 -19.80 11.02 8.20
CA LEU A 315 -19.94 9.59 7.93
C LEU A 315 -20.13 9.35 6.44
N LEU A 316 -19.47 8.34 5.91
CA LEU A 316 -19.63 7.95 4.51
C LEU A 316 -21.11 7.69 4.21
N PRO A 317 -21.71 8.39 3.24
CA PRO A 317 -23.10 8.16 2.86
C PRO A 317 -23.27 6.83 2.13
N GLY A 318 -24.42 6.18 2.33
CA GLY A 318 -24.77 4.96 1.63
C GLY A 318 -25.51 5.23 0.32
N ASP A 319 -25.55 4.21 -0.54
CA ASP A 319 -26.29 4.27 -1.79
C ASP A 319 -27.80 4.35 -1.56
N GLY A 320 -28.52 4.96 -2.53
CA GLY A 320 -29.95 5.06 -2.49
C GLY A 320 -30.49 5.97 -1.40
N GLY A 321 -29.74 6.97 -0.95
CA GLY A 321 -30.17 7.97 0.04
C GLY A 321 -30.01 7.50 1.49
N LYS A 322 -29.32 6.39 1.75
CA LYS A 322 -28.98 5.98 3.11
C LYS A 322 -28.00 6.98 3.73
N LEU A 323 -28.23 7.39 4.96
CA LEU A 323 -27.41 8.37 5.67
C LEU A 323 -26.03 7.82 6.08
N VAL A 324 -25.93 6.51 6.31
CA VAL A 324 -24.71 5.83 6.72
C VAL A 324 -24.46 4.63 5.83
N ASN A 325 -23.28 4.52 5.29
CA ASN A 325 -22.84 3.42 4.43
C ASN A 325 -22.76 2.11 5.20
N ASP A 326 -23.05 1.01 4.54
CA ASP A 326 -22.98 -0.32 5.14
C ASP A 326 -21.52 -0.73 5.48
N VAL A 327 -20.52 -0.11 4.83
CA VAL A 327 -19.10 -0.27 5.17
C VAL A 327 -18.82 0.26 6.58
N VAL A 328 -19.31 1.45 6.93
CA VAL A 328 -19.16 2.03 8.27
C VAL A 328 -19.80 1.13 9.32
N LYS A 329 -21.00 0.60 9.01
CA LYS A 329 -21.71 -0.32 9.91
C LYS A 329 -21.01 -1.68 10.10
N LYS A 330 -20.17 -2.09 9.16
CA LYS A 330 -19.34 -3.30 9.29
C LYS A 330 -18.08 -3.05 10.13
N GLN A 331 -17.52 -1.83 10.05
CA GLN A 331 -16.32 -1.46 10.81
C GLN A 331 -16.60 -1.15 12.29
N TYR A 332 -17.81 -0.67 12.60
CA TYR A 332 -18.19 -0.24 13.93
C TYR A 332 -19.44 -0.93 14.41
N ASP A 333 -19.37 -1.48 15.62
CA ASP A 333 -20.51 -2.07 16.31
C ASP A 333 -21.27 -0.98 17.09
N LEU A 334 -22.58 -0.86 16.82
CA LEU A 334 -23.44 0.03 17.60
C LEU A 334 -23.70 -0.62 18.97
N ILE A 335 -23.20 0.02 20.04
CA ILE A 335 -23.32 -0.51 21.41
C ILE A 335 -24.55 0.02 22.15
N TYR A 336 -25.04 1.21 21.75
CA TYR A 336 -26.24 1.81 22.32
C TYR A 336 -26.96 2.70 21.30
N GLY A 337 -28.29 2.78 21.36
CA GLY A 337 -29.11 3.64 20.52
C GLY A 337 -29.34 3.16 19.10
N SER A 338 -29.26 4.05 18.12
CA SER A 338 -29.48 3.77 16.70
C SER A 338 -28.55 4.56 15.80
N TRP A 339 -28.37 4.09 14.57
CA TRP A 339 -27.76 4.89 13.51
C TRP A 339 -28.64 6.09 13.15
N PRO A 340 -28.06 7.22 12.68
CA PRO A 340 -28.81 8.42 12.30
C PRO A 340 -29.90 8.15 11.26
N LYS A 341 -31.05 8.74 11.48
CA LYS A 341 -32.22 8.70 10.58
C LYS A 341 -32.60 10.09 10.06
N SER A 342 -32.04 11.14 10.63
CA SER A 342 -32.23 12.54 10.25
C SER A 342 -30.88 13.25 10.11
N TYR A 343 -30.86 14.38 9.41
CA TYR A 343 -29.67 15.19 9.18
C TYR A 343 -29.06 15.77 10.47
N ASN A 344 -29.84 15.99 11.50
CA ASN A 344 -29.43 16.57 12.79
C ASN A 344 -29.16 15.51 13.87
N GLU A 345 -29.07 14.25 13.49
CA GLU A 345 -28.71 13.14 14.39
C GLU A 345 -27.22 12.77 14.19
N ILE A 346 -26.55 12.54 15.31
CA ILE A 346 -25.10 12.27 15.36
C ILE A 346 -24.83 11.02 16.20
N VAL A 347 -23.68 10.40 15.99
CA VAL A 347 -23.22 9.20 16.70
C VAL A 347 -21.85 9.47 17.32
N LEU A 348 -21.70 9.13 18.60
CA LEU A 348 -20.42 9.15 19.28
C LEU A 348 -19.68 7.82 19.03
N PHE A 349 -18.44 7.89 18.59
CA PHE A 349 -17.53 6.75 18.44
C PHE A 349 -16.54 6.77 19.59
N VAL A 350 -16.50 5.67 20.34
CA VAL A 350 -15.58 5.45 21.45
C VAL A 350 -14.50 4.45 21.03
N ASP A 351 -13.45 4.27 21.82
CA ASP A 351 -12.41 3.29 21.53
C ASP A 351 -12.87 1.83 21.80
N GLU A 352 -11.99 0.86 21.58
CA GLU A 352 -12.26 -0.57 21.80
C GLU A 352 -12.65 -0.90 23.24
N ARG A 353 -12.21 -0.10 24.22
CA ARG A 353 -12.46 -0.27 25.67
C ARG A 353 -13.65 0.51 26.17
N ASN A 354 -14.40 1.19 25.29
CA ASN A 354 -15.47 2.14 25.60
C ASN A 354 -14.95 3.38 26.35
N GLU A 355 -13.73 3.83 26.03
CA GLU A 355 -13.10 4.98 26.65
C GLU A 355 -13.13 6.16 25.68
N ILE A 356 -13.08 7.37 26.24
CA ILE A 356 -13.02 8.64 25.54
C ILE A 356 -11.82 9.41 26.06
N ASP A 357 -10.97 9.92 25.18
CA ASP A 357 -9.78 10.68 25.57
C ASP A 357 -10.13 12.06 26.13
N ASP A 358 -9.20 12.65 26.92
CA ASP A 358 -9.39 13.92 27.63
C ASP A 358 -9.74 15.10 26.71
N MET A 359 -9.16 15.16 25.52
CA MET A 359 -9.43 16.23 24.55
C MET A 359 -10.83 16.11 23.96
N THR A 360 -11.26 14.89 23.69
CA THR A 360 -12.64 14.59 23.28
C THR A 360 -13.63 14.92 24.40
N LEU A 361 -13.32 14.58 25.66
CA LEU A 361 -14.15 14.97 26.82
C LEU A 361 -14.27 16.49 26.97
N TYR A 362 -13.17 17.24 26.74
CA TYR A 362 -13.22 18.70 26.69
C TYR A 362 -14.17 19.19 25.59
N ALA A 363 -14.02 18.70 24.37
CA ALA A 363 -14.86 19.15 23.26
C ALA A 363 -16.34 18.73 23.40
N LEU A 364 -16.63 17.66 24.13
CA LEU A 364 -17.98 17.30 24.55
C LEU A 364 -18.52 18.21 25.66
N GLY A 365 -17.72 19.08 26.29
CA GLY A 365 -18.10 19.89 27.39
C GLY A 365 -18.11 19.18 28.76
N LEU A 366 -17.63 17.93 28.82
CA LEU A 366 -17.61 17.09 30.03
C LEU A 366 -16.35 17.32 30.88
N LYS A 367 -15.39 18.07 30.36
CA LYS A 367 -14.15 18.46 31.04
C LYS A 367 -13.85 19.94 30.80
N SER A 368 -13.38 20.62 31.79
CA SER A 368 -13.06 22.08 31.67
C SER A 368 -11.66 22.25 31.05
N GLU A 369 -11.45 23.41 30.47
CA GLU A 369 -10.14 23.86 29.97
C GLU A 369 -9.07 23.89 31.10
N GLU A 370 -9.49 24.32 32.32
CA GLU A 370 -8.60 24.34 33.48
C GLU A 370 -8.15 22.92 33.89
N GLU A 371 -9.05 21.95 33.82
CA GLU A 371 -8.67 20.55 34.08
C GLU A 371 -7.63 20.04 33.06
N ILE A 372 -7.78 20.36 31.76
CA ILE A 372 -6.81 20.01 30.72
C ILE A 372 -5.46 20.71 30.96
N LYS A 373 -5.49 22.00 31.27
CA LYS A 373 -4.26 22.77 31.59
C LYS A 373 -3.51 22.19 32.78
N LYS A 374 -4.20 21.79 33.84
CA LYS A 374 -3.60 21.14 35.00
C LYS A 374 -2.94 19.81 34.64
N LEU A 375 -3.58 18.99 33.77
CA LEU A 375 -3.00 17.74 33.29
C LEU A 375 -1.71 18.00 32.51
N MET A 376 -1.73 18.99 31.63
CA MET A 376 -0.55 19.39 30.84
C MET A 376 0.58 19.91 31.71
N GLU A 377 0.28 20.79 32.70
CA GLU A 377 1.27 21.31 33.65
C GLU A 377 1.95 20.18 34.44
N ALA A 378 1.17 19.22 34.90
CA ALA A 378 1.73 18.09 35.63
C ALA A 378 2.59 17.19 34.72
N ALA A 379 2.17 16.96 33.47
CA ALA A 379 2.96 16.17 32.52
C ALA A 379 4.30 16.87 32.20
N VAL A 380 4.28 18.19 31.94
CA VAL A 380 5.51 18.97 31.68
C VAL A 380 6.43 19.00 32.88
N ASN A 381 5.87 19.17 34.11
CA ASN A 381 6.64 19.22 35.35
C ASN A 381 6.99 17.83 35.89
N GLN A 382 6.59 16.75 35.20
CA GLN A 382 6.79 15.36 35.64
C GLN A 382 6.25 15.07 37.05
N THR A 383 5.14 15.73 37.42
CA THR A 383 4.47 15.50 38.70
C THR A 383 3.35 14.50 38.54
N THR A 384 3.15 13.64 39.57
CA THR A 384 2.02 12.70 39.59
C THR A 384 0.73 13.44 39.96
N ILE A 385 -0.33 13.19 39.19
CA ILE A 385 -1.68 13.63 39.51
C ILE A 385 -2.48 12.43 40.02
N ASP A 386 -3.30 12.65 41.03
CA ASP A 386 -4.33 11.68 41.43
C ASP A 386 -5.46 11.79 40.39
N TYR A 387 -5.51 10.79 39.47
CA TYR A 387 -6.43 10.79 38.34
C TYR A 387 -7.68 10.00 38.69
N GLU A 388 -8.77 10.72 38.96
CA GLU A 388 -10.07 10.10 39.19
C GLU A 388 -10.71 9.73 37.84
N VAL A 389 -10.92 8.43 37.59
CA VAL A 389 -11.61 7.95 36.39
C VAL A 389 -13.10 8.22 36.52
N LYS A 390 -13.60 9.23 35.82
CA LYS A 390 -15.02 9.56 35.73
C LYS A 390 -15.70 8.61 34.74
N LYS A 391 -16.98 8.33 34.96
CA LYS A 391 -17.80 7.52 34.04
C LYS A 391 -19.15 8.20 33.82
N TRP A 392 -19.67 8.05 32.64
CA TRP A 392 -20.99 8.51 32.23
C TRP A 392 -21.80 7.33 31.68
N SER A 393 -23.09 7.30 31.99
CA SER A 393 -23.99 6.30 31.40
C SER A 393 -24.22 6.61 29.91
N TYR A 394 -24.64 5.62 29.16
CA TYR A 394 -24.99 5.83 27.74
C TYR A 394 -26.18 6.80 27.60
N GLU A 395 -27.13 6.78 28.56
CA GLU A 395 -28.25 7.72 28.60
C GLU A 395 -27.79 9.16 28.81
N GLU A 396 -26.85 9.41 29.73
CA GLU A 396 -26.28 10.73 29.94
C GLU A 396 -25.61 11.26 28.67
N ILE A 397 -24.80 10.46 28.00
CA ILE A 397 -24.15 10.82 26.73
C ILE A 397 -25.20 11.09 25.64
N CYS A 398 -26.22 10.25 25.50
CA CYS A 398 -27.27 10.44 24.51
C CYS A 398 -28.23 11.58 24.84
N SER A 399 -28.23 12.08 26.09
CA SER A 399 -29.00 13.27 26.49
C SER A 399 -28.28 14.58 26.18
N MET A 400 -27.01 14.53 25.79
CA MET A 400 -26.23 15.73 25.42
C MET A 400 -26.76 16.38 24.16
N GLU A 401 -26.85 17.69 24.18
CA GLU A 401 -27.24 18.51 23.05
C GLU A 401 -26.10 19.36 22.58
N PHE A 402 -25.86 19.31 21.28
CA PHE A 402 -24.95 20.21 20.60
C PHE A 402 -25.77 21.18 19.75
N ARG A 403 -25.23 22.36 19.54
CA ARG A 403 -25.84 23.41 18.75
C ARG A 403 -24.94 23.78 17.59
N THR A 404 -25.39 23.60 16.34
CA THR A 404 -24.66 24.11 15.20
C THR A 404 -25.21 25.47 14.80
N ILE A 405 -24.34 26.48 14.91
CA ILE A 405 -24.64 27.84 14.42
C ILE A 405 -24.32 27.81 12.92
N LEU A 406 -25.25 28.29 12.10
CA LEU A 406 -25.03 28.32 10.66
C LEU A 406 -24.14 29.52 10.32
N ASN A 407 -23.20 29.33 9.39
CA ASN A 407 -22.16 30.33 9.11
C ASN A 407 -22.74 31.69 8.76
N SER A 408 -23.76 31.74 7.92
CA SER A 408 -24.43 33.00 7.53
C SER A 408 -25.15 33.68 8.69
N ASP A 409 -25.70 32.91 9.64
CA ASP A 409 -26.48 33.44 10.78
C ASP A 409 -25.58 34.14 11.79
N CYS A 410 -24.27 33.92 11.72
CA CYS A 410 -23.31 34.65 12.55
C CYS A 410 -23.30 36.14 12.30
N TYR A 411 -23.83 36.58 11.18
CA TYR A 411 -23.70 37.99 10.74
C TYR A 411 -25.03 38.67 10.64
N ILE A 412 -25.09 39.87 11.19
CA ILE A 412 -26.27 40.74 11.13
C ILE A 412 -25.91 42.07 10.47
N TYR A 413 -26.82 42.53 9.62
CA TYR A 413 -26.66 43.85 8.98
C TYR A 413 -26.85 44.98 10.00
N ASP A 414 -25.87 45.86 10.14
CA ASP A 414 -25.94 47.08 10.95
C ASP A 414 -26.25 48.27 10.05
N GLU A 415 -27.44 48.80 10.16
CA GLU A 415 -27.88 49.98 9.40
C GLU A 415 -27.02 51.24 9.59
N LYS A 416 -26.26 51.33 10.71
CA LYS A 416 -25.43 52.50 10.98
C LYS A 416 -24.11 52.47 10.25
N SER A 417 -23.47 51.31 10.20
CA SER A 417 -22.20 51.13 9.50
C SER A 417 -22.43 50.79 8.02
N GLY A 418 -23.60 50.27 7.64
CA GLY A 418 -23.89 49.76 6.32
C GLY A 418 -23.18 48.44 6.03
N THR A 419 -22.71 47.71 7.07
CA THR A 419 -21.91 46.50 6.97
C THR A 419 -22.51 45.36 7.79
N TYR A 420 -22.05 44.15 7.55
CA TYR A 420 -22.42 42.97 8.33
C TYR A 420 -21.44 42.79 9.51
N THR A 421 -21.99 42.67 10.72
CA THR A 421 -21.23 42.51 11.97
C THR A 421 -21.33 41.11 12.50
N ASP A 422 -20.21 40.53 12.95
CA ASP A 422 -20.14 39.21 13.55
C ASP A 422 -20.68 39.24 15.00
N LEU A 423 -21.77 38.55 15.23
CA LEU A 423 -22.39 38.43 16.55
C LEU A 423 -21.57 37.64 17.56
N ARG A 424 -20.69 36.76 17.07
CA ARG A 424 -19.85 35.91 17.93
C ARG A 424 -18.81 36.70 18.73
N ALA A 425 -18.49 37.88 18.29
CA ALA A 425 -17.54 38.78 18.98
C ALA A 425 -18.02 39.21 20.37
N ALA A 426 -19.33 39.16 20.63
CA ALA A 426 -19.92 39.56 21.92
C ALA A 426 -20.58 38.33 22.59
N GLU A 427 -20.41 38.21 23.93
CA GLU A 427 -21.01 37.10 24.70
C GLU A 427 -22.55 37.05 24.57
N ALA A 428 -23.21 38.20 24.57
CA ALA A 428 -24.65 38.30 24.34
C ALA A 428 -25.07 37.84 22.94
N GLY A 429 -24.27 38.17 21.92
CA GLY A 429 -24.49 37.74 20.53
C GLY A 429 -24.28 36.24 20.37
N LEU A 430 -23.19 35.71 20.94
CA LEU A 430 -22.95 34.27 20.93
C LEU A 430 -24.07 33.48 21.65
N LYS A 431 -24.56 34.00 22.79
CA LYS A 431 -25.67 33.42 23.50
C LYS A 431 -26.95 33.42 22.65
N TYR A 432 -27.27 34.52 22.00
CA TYR A 432 -28.39 34.62 21.09
C TYR A 432 -28.29 33.57 19.94
N LEU A 433 -27.12 33.50 19.31
CA LEU A 433 -26.86 32.50 18.26
C LEU A 433 -27.04 31.06 18.77
N TYR A 434 -26.47 30.78 19.95
CA TYR A 434 -26.56 29.44 20.55
C TYR A 434 -28.02 29.05 20.88
N ASP A 435 -28.80 29.94 21.44
CA ASP A 435 -30.18 29.67 21.85
C ASP A 435 -31.10 29.43 20.61
N ASN A 436 -30.77 30.05 19.46
CA ASN A 436 -31.51 29.90 18.19
C ASN A 436 -30.91 28.88 17.23
N ALA A 437 -29.74 28.29 17.53
CA ALA A 437 -29.02 27.40 16.66
C ALA A 437 -29.72 26.04 16.45
N LEU A 438 -29.41 25.39 15.37
CA LEU A 438 -29.85 24.01 15.05
C LEU A 438 -29.34 23.02 16.11
N THR A 439 -30.27 22.27 16.71
CA THR A 439 -29.95 21.25 17.70
C THR A 439 -29.51 19.95 17.03
N LEU A 440 -28.33 19.46 17.43
CA LEU A 440 -27.84 18.14 17.07
C LEU A 440 -28.02 17.19 18.27
N ARG A 441 -28.50 15.98 18.04
CA ARG A 441 -28.81 14.99 19.08
C ARG A 441 -27.95 13.74 18.92
N VAL A 442 -27.31 13.31 19.99
CA VAL A 442 -26.60 12.03 20.03
C VAL A 442 -27.61 10.88 20.07
N VAL A 443 -27.77 10.13 18.98
CA VAL A 443 -28.75 9.06 18.88
C VAL A 443 -28.17 7.69 19.07
N GLY A 444 -26.86 7.55 19.07
CA GLY A 444 -26.17 6.28 19.23
C GLY A 444 -24.73 6.42 19.66
N ILE A 445 -24.20 5.33 20.20
CA ILE A 445 -22.81 5.17 20.57
C ILE A 445 -22.30 3.92 19.87
N ALA A 446 -21.18 4.04 19.18
CA ALA A 446 -20.56 2.96 18.41
C ALA A 446 -19.09 2.79 18.82
N LYS A 447 -18.57 1.59 18.66
CA LYS A 447 -17.17 1.26 18.90
C LYS A 447 -16.59 0.42 17.75
N PRO A 448 -15.27 0.32 17.62
CA PRO A 448 -14.64 -0.57 16.66
C PRO A 448 -15.14 -2.00 16.78
N GLY A 449 -15.47 -2.64 15.66
CA GLY A 449 -15.84 -4.04 15.61
C GLY A 449 -14.66 -4.94 16.02
N LYS A 450 -14.95 -6.08 16.66
CA LYS A 450 -13.95 -6.99 17.22
C LYS A 450 -12.87 -7.46 16.26
N ASN A 451 -13.12 -7.41 14.96
CA ASN A 451 -12.18 -7.85 13.92
C ASN A 451 -11.64 -6.68 13.10
N SER A 452 -11.95 -5.44 13.45
CA SER A 452 -11.48 -4.27 12.72
C SER A 452 -10.04 -3.95 13.12
N ILE A 453 -9.14 -3.90 12.13
CA ILE A 453 -7.71 -3.61 12.30
C ILE A 453 -7.43 -2.13 12.06
N ALA A 454 -8.22 -1.51 11.18
CA ALA A 454 -8.04 -0.12 10.72
C ALA A 454 -8.93 0.89 11.46
N SER A 455 -9.67 0.46 12.45
CA SER A 455 -10.49 1.36 13.24
C SER A 455 -9.63 2.35 14.03
N SER A 456 -10.04 3.61 14.00
CA SER A 456 -9.37 4.65 14.78
C SER A 456 -9.49 4.32 16.27
N ASN A 457 -8.37 4.19 16.96
CA ASN A 457 -8.33 4.10 18.44
C ASN A 457 -8.63 5.46 19.10
N ARG A 458 -9.10 6.45 18.36
CA ARG A 458 -9.49 7.77 18.87
C ARG A 458 -11.00 7.92 18.79
N SER A 459 -11.56 8.51 19.82
CA SER A 459 -12.97 8.91 19.87
C SER A 459 -13.24 10.04 18.87
N PHE A 460 -14.41 10.01 18.24
CA PHE A 460 -14.88 11.09 17.36
C PHE A 460 -16.40 11.12 17.30
N ILE A 461 -16.95 12.20 16.76
CA ILE A 461 -18.39 12.37 16.57
C ILE A 461 -18.71 12.28 15.08
N GLY A 462 -19.54 11.34 14.73
CA GLY A 462 -19.99 11.13 13.35
C GLY A 462 -21.29 11.88 13.06
N TYR A 463 -21.32 12.68 11.98
CA TYR A 463 -22.50 13.35 11.45
C TYR A 463 -22.74 12.94 10.00
N THR A 464 -23.93 13.24 9.48
CA THR A 464 -24.33 12.81 8.13
C THR A 464 -24.03 13.88 7.09
N ASN A 465 -23.77 13.49 5.84
CA ASN A 465 -23.62 14.41 4.71
C ASN A 465 -24.85 15.34 4.53
N LYS A 466 -26.03 14.92 4.99
CA LYS A 466 -27.23 15.75 4.94
C LYS A 466 -27.18 16.95 5.87
N LEU A 467 -26.37 16.91 6.92
CA LEU A 467 -26.11 18.10 7.73
C LEU A 467 -25.30 19.12 6.94
N THR A 468 -24.24 18.67 6.25
CA THR A 468 -23.44 19.53 5.36
C THR A 468 -24.30 20.16 4.27
N GLU A 469 -25.11 19.37 3.58
CA GLU A 469 -26.05 19.86 2.55
C GLU A 469 -27.04 20.88 3.13
N TYR A 470 -27.57 20.64 4.34
CA TYR A 470 -28.48 21.56 5.01
C TYR A 470 -27.81 22.91 5.30
N ILE A 471 -26.60 22.89 5.86
CA ILE A 471 -25.83 24.11 6.20
C ILE A 471 -25.55 24.93 4.93
N ILE A 472 -25.07 24.30 3.87
CA ILE A 472 -24.73 24.95 2.60
C ILE A 472 -25.98 25.55 1.95
N ASN A 473 -27.08 24.80 1.89
CA ASN A 473 -28.34 25.31 1.28
C ASN A 473 -28.87 26.51 2.08
N HIS A 474 -28.86 26.44 3.41
CA HIS A 474 -29.28 27.57 4.25
C HIS A 474 -28.39 28.81 4.03
N ALA A 475 -27.07 28.62 3.99
CA ALA A 475 -26.13 29.72 3.72
C ALA A 475 -26.39 30.34 2.34
N ASN A 476 -26.56 29.53 1.30
CA ASN A 476 -26.81 30.00 -0.07
C ASN A 476 -28.08 30.85 -0.19
N ASP A 477 -29.08 30.59 0.66
CA ASP A 477 -30.36 31.29 0.70
C ASP A 477 -30.36 32.52 1.64
N SER A 478 -29.28 32.74 2.39
CA SER A 478 -29.18 33.82 3.40
C SER A 478 -29.09 35.20 2.76
N ASP A 479 -29.52 36.22 3.56
CA ASP A 479 -29.46 37.61 3.10
C ASP A 479 -28.01 38.13 3.00
N ALA A 480 -27.09 37.67 3.87
CA ALA A 480 -25.69 38.05 3.82
C ALA A 480 -25.02 37.56 2.54
N VAL A 481 -25.29 36.30 2.13
CA VAL A 481 -24.77 35.75 0.85
C VAL A 481 -25.36 36.49 -0.34
N LYS A 482 -26.67 36.81 -0.32
CA LYS A 482 -27.29 37.61 -1.39
C LYS A 482 -26.64 38.98 -1.50
N ALA A 483 -26.45 39.64 -0.33
CA ALA A 483 -25.81 40.97 -0.29
C ALA A 483 -24.37 40.94 -0.85
N GLN A 484 -23.57 39.91 -0.53
CA GLN A 484 -22.24 39.76 -1.10
C GLN A 484 -22.28 39.50 -2.63
N LYS A 485 -23.22 38.69 -3.11
CA LYS A 485 -23.37 38.40 -4.53
C LYS A 485 -23.87 39.61 -5.33
N GLU A 486 -24.69 40.47 -4.71
CA GLU A 486 -25.12 41.75 -5.30
C GLU A 486 -24.00 42.78 -5.32
N ASN A 487 -23.01 42.65 -4.39
CA ASN A 487 -21.85 43.55 -4.29
C ASN A 487 -20.54 42.76 -4.50
N PRO A 488 -20.25 42.25 -5.72
CA PRO A 488 -19.11 41.37 -5.95
C PRO A 488 -17.74 42.04 -5.80
N ASN A 489 -17.68 43.37 -5.84
CA ASN A 489 -16.45 44.15 -5.74
C ASN A 489 -16.24 44.78 -4.36
N THR A 490 -17.18 44.62 -3.43
CA THR A 490 -17.15 45.25 -2.10
C THR A 490 -17.31 44.20 -1.02
N ASP A 491 -16.46 44.24 -0.04
CA ASP A 491 -16.55 43.40 1.14
C ASP A 491 -17.70 43.88 2.04
N ILE A 492 -18.71 43.09 2.21
CA ILE A 492 -19.89 43.43 3.02
C ILE A 492 -19.59 43.54 4.52
N PHE A 493 -18.45 43.05 4.99
CA PHE A 493 -18.06 43.12 6.40
C PHE A 493 -17.33 44.41 6.74
N THR A 494 -16.55 44.94 5.80
CA THR A 494 -15.76 46.15 6.01
C THR A 494 -16.29 47.37 5.25
N GLY A 495 -17.09 47.14 4.20
CA GLY A 495 -17.51 48.15 3.26
C GLY A 495 -16.41 48.60 2.30
N LEU A 496 -15.22 47.98 2.36
CA LEU A 496 -14.08 48.28 1.51
C LEU A 496 -14.13 47.50 0.19
N PRO A 497 -13.58 48.06 -0.89
CA PRO A 497 -13.42 47.31 -2.12
C PRO A 497 -12.43 46.15 -1.98
N PHE A 498 -12.61 45.08 -2.72
CA PHE A 498 -11.60 44.00 -2.82
C PHE A 498 -10.41 44.44 -3.64
N LYS A 499 -9.21 43.99 -3.29
CA LYS A 499 -8.00 44.26 -4.04
C LYS A 499 -7.98 43.45 -5.33
N ASP A 500 -7.73 44.08 -6.48
CA ASP A 500 -7.51 43.41 -7.75
C ASP A 500 -6.16 42.69 -7.75
N THR A 501 -6.17 41.37 -7.48
CA THR A 501 -4.97 40.53 -7.48
C THR A 501 -4.63 39.98 -8.86
N ASP A 502 -5.58 39.97 -9.77
CA ASP A 502 -5.46 39.33 -11.09
C ASP A 502 -5.12 40.30 -12.23
N GLY A 503 -5.02 41.61 -11.91
CA GLY A 503 -4.70 42.67 -12.89
C GLY A 503 -5.77 42.82 -13.96
N THR A 504 -7.01 42.44 -13.63
CA THR A 504 -8.12 42.49 -14.60
C THR A 504 -8.76 43.85 -14.73
N VAL A 505 -8.56 44.75 -13.75
CA VAL A 505 -9.08 46.13 -13.75
C VAL A 505 -8.19 47.01 -14.59
N THR A 506 -8.74 47.57 -15.66
CA THR A 506 -7.99 48.52 -16.53
C THR A 506 -7.66 49.83 -15.85
N ALA A 507 -6.62 50.53 -16.32
CA ALA A 507 -6.21 51.81 -15.77
C ALA A 507 -7.33 52.87 -15.84
N GLU A 508 -8.13 52.88 -16.88
CA GLU A 508 -9.29 53.73 -17.02
C GLU A 508 -10.35 53.47 -15.95
N LYS A 509 -10.61 52.19 -15.66
CA LYS A 509 -11.58 51.80 -14.65
C LYS A 509 -11.08 52.13 -13.23
N LYS A 510 -9.81 51.90 -12.95
CA LYS A 510 -9.19 52.36 -11.68
C LYS A 510 -9.28 53.87 -11.50
N ALA A 511 -9.08 54.63 -12.57
CA ALA A 511 -9.20 56.08 -12.53
C ALA A 511 -10.64 56.57 -12.27
N GLU A 512 -11.63 55.89 -12.86
CA GLU A 512 -13.05 56.18 -12.61
C GLU A 512 -13.44 55.90 -11.15
N GLU A 513 -13.13 54.70 -10.67
CA GLU A 513 -13.40 54.26 -9.30
C GLU A 513 -12.69 55.16 -8.25
N PHE A 514 -11.45 55.58 -8.52
CA PHE A 514 -10.75 56.54 -7.69
C PHE A 514 -11.47 57.89 -7.61
N LYS A 515 -11.92 58.42 -8.75
CA LYS A 515 -12.66 59.71 -8.78
C LYS A 515 -14.00 59.61 -8.06
N GLU A 516 -14.70 58.50 -8.22
CA GLU A 516 -15.94 58.24 -7.48
C GLU A 516 -15.70 58.12 -5.98
N TYR A 517 -14.65 57.44 -5.55
CA TYR A 517 -14.24 57.32 -4.14
C TYR A 517 -14.01 58.72 -3.53
N ILE A 518 -13.19 59.54 -4.18
CA ILE A 518 -12.90 60.91 -3.71
C ILE A 518 -14.17 61.73 -3.64
N ALA A 519 -15.06 61.63 -4.62
CA ALA A 519 -16.34 62.34 -4.63
C ALA A 519 -17.30 61.93 -3.49
N SER A 520 -17.21 60.65 -3.06
CA SER A 520 -18.04 60.12 -1.97
C SER A 520 -17.57 60.51 -0.57
N LEU A 521 -16.32 61.01 -0.42
CA LEU A 521 -15.76 61.37 0.88
C LEU A 521 -16.34 62.69 1.43
N ASP A 522 -16.53 62.75 2.74
CA ASP A 522 -16.82 63.97 3.46
C ASP A 522 -15.55 64.86 3.54
N THR A 523 -15.71 66.06 4.15
CA THR A 523 -14.62 67.04 4.28
C THR A 523 -13.40 66.47 5.03
N SER A 524 -13.62 65.62 6.04
CA SER A 524 -12.53 65.03 6.81
C SER A 524 -11.85 63.90 5.98
N GLY A 525 -12.63 63.08 5.34
CA GLY A 525 -12.12 62.02 4.46
C GLY A 525 -11.31 62.56 3.28
N LYS A 526 -11.80 63.68 2.67
CA LYS A 526 -11.03 64.36 1.63
C LYS A 526 -9.70 64.96 2.14
N ALA A 527 -9.69 65.50 3.34
CA ALA A 527 -8.47 66.03 3.96
C ALA A 527 -7.44 64.90 4.19
N GLU A 528 -7.89 63.76 4.72
CA GLU A 528 -7.05 62.57 4.93
C GLU A 528 -6.52 62.01 3.62
N ALA A 529 -7.38 61.88 2.61
CA ALA A 529 -6.99 61.40 1.27
C ALA A 529 -5.93 62.32 0.64
N TYR A 530 -6.11 63.65 0.80
CA TYR A 530 -5.12 64.60 0.29
C TYR A 530 -3.74 64.44 0.93
N ILE A 531 -3.72 64.33 2.28
CA ILE A 531 -2.48 64.08 3.03
C ILE A 531 -1.84 62.74 2.54
N LYS A 532 -2.64 61.72 2.33
CA LYS A 532 -2.16 60.39 1.89
C LYS A 532 -1.55 60.45 0.47
N ILE A 533 -2.24 61.14 -0.47
CA ILE A 533 -1.76 61.36 -1.83
C ILE A 533 -0.44 62.16 -1.83
N MET A 534 -0.41 63.26 -1.11
CA MET A 534 0.79 64.11 -1.04
C MET A 534 1.95 63.45 -0.31
N SER A 535 1.69 62.44 0.51
CA SER A 535 2.69 61.60 1.21
C SER A 535 3.36 60.53 0.35
N ILE A 536 2.91 60.34 -0.88
CA ILE A 536 3.50 59.45 -1.87
C ILE A 536 4.64 60.18 -2.60
N PRO A 537 5.90 59.81 -2.39
CA PRO A 537 7.02 60.42 -3.13
C PRO A 537 7.02 59.96 -4.61
N SER A 538 7.56 60.80 -5.47
CA SER A 538 7.73 60.39 -6.87
C SER A 538 8.76 59.23 -6.99
N ASP A 539 8.55 58.34 -7.93
CA ASP A 539 9.42 57.17 -8.16
C ASP A 539 10.87 57.63 -8.44
N GLU A 540 11.02 58.73 -9.18
CA GLU A 540 12.32 59.33 -9.44
C GLU A 540 13.04 59.72 -8.15
N SER A 541 12.36 60.35 -7.17
CA SER A 541 12.95 60.75 -5.89
C SER A 541 13.31 59.55 -5.03
N VAL A 542 12.51 58.49 -5.08
CA VAL A 542 12.82 57.22 -4.39
C VAL A 542 14.07 56.58 -4.99
N GLU A 543 14.13 56.46 -6.32
CA GLU A 543 15.30 55.93 -7.03
C GLU A 543 16.57 56.73 -6.77
N GLN A 544 16.50 58.06 -6.85
CA GLN A 544 17.65 58.93 -6.53
C GLN A 544 18.14 58.78 -5.09
N PHE A 545 17.23 58.64 -4.12
CA PHE A 545 17.61 58.41 -2.72
C PHE A 545 18.27 57.04 -2.56
N VAL A 546 17.67 56.00 -3.09
CA VAL A 546 18.20 54.62 -3.02
C VAL A 546 19.58 54.56 -3.69
N ALA A 547 19.70 55.04 -4.92
CA ALA A 547 20.97 55.03 -5.66
C ALA A 547 22.05 55.83 -4.94
N GLY A 548 21.67 57.05 -4.41
CA GLY A 548 22.61 57.91 -3.66
C GLY A 548 23.05 57.32 -2.33
N THR A 549 22.22 56.47 -1.70
CA THR A 549 22.54 55.78 -0.44
C THR A 549 23.39 54.52 -0.72
N LEU A 550 22.99 53.68 -1.67
CA LEU A 550 23.73 52.49 -2.05
C LEU A 550 25.13 52.79 -2.53
N ALA A 551 25.33 53.88 -3.26
CA ALA A 551 26.67 54.29 -3.74
C ALA A 551 27.68 54.64 -2.61
N LYS A 552 27.18 54.82 -1.37
CA LYS A 552 27.99 55.21 -0.20
C LYS A 552 28.16 54.08 0.82
N MET A 553 27.51 52.96 0.63
CA MET A 553 27.47 51.88 1.61
C MET A 553 28.25 50.65 1.12
N SER A 554 29.07 50.08 2.00
CA SER A 554 29.70 48.79 1.79
C SER A 554 28.73 47.65 2.16
N ARG A 555 29.08 46.43 1.77
CA ARG A 555 28.36 45.23 2.17
C ARG A 555 28.17 45.16 3.69
N ALA A 556 29.23 45.41 4.45
CA ALA A 556 29.19 45.37 5.90
C ALA A 556 28.21 46.41 6.51
N ASP A 557 28.12 47.58 5.88
CA ASP A 557 27.19 48.64 6.32
C ASP A 557 25.75 48.23 6.03
N MET A 558 25.46 47.59 4.92
CA MET A 558 24.13 47.06 4.57
C MET A 558 23.70 45.95 5.55
N GLU A 559 24.60 44.99 5.83
CA GLU A 559 24.37 43.91 6.82
C GLU A 559 24.06 44.48 8.21
N ALA A 560 24.85 45.45 8.67
CA ALA A 560 24.66 46.09 9.99
C ALA A 560 23.35 46.88 10.10
N ALA A 561 22.91 47.47 9.01
CA ALA A 561 21.69 48.28 8.99
C ALA A 561 20.41 47.40 8.93
N ILE A 562 20.43 46.28 8.20
CA ILE A 562 19.24 45.43 8.00
C ILE A 562 19.02 44.44 9.16
N ALA A 563 20.08 43.89 9.75
CA ALA A 563 19.98 42.86 10.76
C ALA A 563 19.10 43.21 11.96
N PRO A 564 19.17 44.41 12.56
CA PRO A 564 18.29 44.77 13.66
C PRO A 564 16.81 44.82 13.28
N ALA A 565 16.50 45.36 12.12
CA ALA A 565 15.12 45.54 11.67
C ALA A 565 14.47 44.17 11.35
N MET A 566 15.21 43.29 10.69
CA MET A 566 14.75 41.92 10.42
C MET A 566 14.58 41.10 11.71
N ALA A 567 15.50 41.23 12.66
CA ALA A 567 15.42 40.56 13.94
C ALA A 567 14.14 40.95 14.70
N GLU A 568 13.83 42.24 14.73
CA GLU A 568 12.61 42.74 15.35
C GLU A 568 11.35 42.27 14.62
N GLN A 569 11.33 42.32 13.28
CA GLN A 569 10.18 41.90 12.47
C GLN A 569 9.91 40.41 12.55
N MET A 570 10.98 39.59 12.59
CA MET A 570 10.86 38.13 12.60
C MET A 570 10.78 37.53 14.01
N GLY A 571 11.00 38.33 15.06
CA GLY A 571 11.01 37.88 16.45
C GLY A 571 12.15 36.91 16.76
N VAL A 572 13.27 37.01 16.02
CA VAL A 572 14.46 36.13 16.11
C VAL A 572 15.63 36.96 16.66
N ASP A 573 16.57 36.30 17.35
CA ASP A 573 17.75 36.96 17.87
C ASP A 573 18.64 37.57 16.75
N LYS A 574 19.31 38.66 17.06
CA LYS A 574 20.12 39.42 16.10
C LYS A 574 21.30 38.64 15.52
N GLU A 575 21.86 37.71 16.28
CA GLU A 575 23.03 36.92 15.89
C GLU A 575 22.66 35.89 14.82
N THR A 576 21.50 35.25 14.98
CA THR A 576 20.95 34.33 13.98
C THR A 576 20.65 35.06 12.66
N ILE A 577 19.98 36.23 12.75
CA ILE A 577 19.71 37.01 11.53
C ILE A 577 20.99 37.55 10.89
N ALA A 578 21.95 38.00 11.66
CA ALA A 578 23.24 38.46 11.12
C ALA A 578 23.99 37.32 10.40
N GLY A 579 23.95 36.10 10.95
CA GLY A 579 24.50 34.91 10.29
C GLY A 579 23.80 34.58 8.96
N TYR A 580 22.46 34.71 8.93
CA TYR A 580 21.68 34.52 7.71
C TYR A 580 22.02 35.54 6.64
N ILE A 581 22.06 36.83 6.98
CA ILE A 581 22.38 37.94 6.06
C ILE A 581 23.81 37.80 5.53
N ALA A 582 24.77 37.40 6.39
CA ALA A 582 26.16 37.18 5.97
C ALA A 582 26.32 36.07 4.94
N SER A 583 25.38 35.08 4.95
CA SER A 583 25.34 33.98 3.97
C SER A 583 24.70 34.34 2.63
N MET A 584 24.00 35.48 2.53
CA MET A 584 23.36 35.94 1.28
C MET A 584 24.43 36.38 0.25
N ASN A 585 24.12 36.24 -1.02
CA ASN A 585 24.93 36.81 -2.07
C ASN A 585 24.76 38.36 -2.15
N ASP A 586 25.66 39.04 -2.85
CA ASP A 586 25.66 40.51 -2.90
C ASP A 586 24.44 41.09 -3.59
N ASP A 587 23.88 40.39 -4.55
CA ASP A 587 22.74 40.86 -5.33
C ASP A 587 21.43 40.75 -4.50
N ASP A 588 21.22 39.63 -3.81
CA ASP A 588 20.08 39.42 -2.93
C ASP A 588 20.09 40.40 -1.74
N LEU A 589 21.29 40.61 -1.15
CA LEU A 589 21.43 41.58 -0.08
C LEU A 589 21.13 43.02 -0.56
N LYS A 590 21.59 43.37 -1.77
CA LYS A 590 21.28 44.69 -2.34
C LYS A 590 19.79 44.84 -2.64
N GLU A 591 19.13 43.81 -3.15
CA GLU A 591 17.69 43.84 -3.41
C GLU A 591 16.90 44.03 -2.12
N LEU A 592 17.23 43.23 -1.08
CA LEU A 592 16.61 43.37 0.24
C LEU A 592 16.81 44.72 0.84
N PHE A 593 18.05 45.23 0.77
CA PHE A 593 18.39 46.55 1.30
C PHE A 593 17.73 47.69 0.51
N THR A 594 17.62 47.54 -0.82
CA THR A 594 16.90 48.45 -1.67
C THR A 594 15.44 48.61 -1.24
N LYS A 595 14.76 47.49 -1.00
CA LYS A 595 13.37 47.50 -0.52
C LYS A 595 13.26 48.23 0.84
N ALA A 596 14.16 47.91 1.77
CA ALA A 596 14.17 48.58 3.07
C ALA A 596 14.44 50.09 2.97
N LEU A 597 15.34 50.52 2.11
CA LEU A 597 15.59 51.94 1.84
C LEU A 597 14.40 52.65 1.22
N GLN A 598 13.72 52.03 0.27
CA GLN A 598 12.50 52.56 -0.33
C GLN A 598 11.42 52.80 0.73
N GLU A 599 11.16 51.81 1.61
CA GLU A 599 10.20 51.91 2.70
C GLU A 599 10.60 53.02 3.69
N GLN A 600 11.87 53.09 4.08
CA GLN A 600 12.38 54.13 4.98
C GLN A 600 12.20 55.51 4.39
N TYR A 601 12.54 55.70 3.08
CA TYR A 601 12.36 56.97 2.43
C TYR A 601 10.89 57.41 2.36
N ARG A 602 10.02 56.49 1.97
CA ARG A 602 8.57 56.71 1.90
C ARG A 602 8.02 57.14 3.28
N ALA A 603 8.42 56.44 4.35
CA ALA A 603 8.01 56.77 5.71
C ALA A 603 8.52 58.17 6.16
N GLN A 604 9.78 58.50 5.87
CA GLN A 604 10.35 59.82 6.17
C GLN A 604 9.66 60.91 5.41
N TYR A 605 9.44 60.76 4.11
CA TYR A 605 8.74 61.69 3.25
C TYR A 605 7.30 61.93 3.75
N ALA A 606 6.56 60.85 4.02
CA ALA A 606 5.20 60.94 4.56
C ALA A 606 5.14 61.69 5.89
N SER A 607 6.10 61.46 6.80
CA SER A 607 6.18 62.20 8.07
C SER A 607 6.45 63.68 7.87
N GLN A 608 7.28 64.01 6.90
CA GLN A 608 7.61 65.40 6.56
C GLN A 608 6.39 66.14 5.96
N VAL A 609 5.69 65.52 5.01
CA VAL A 609 4.48 66.03 4.38
C VAL A 609 3.39 66.20 5.43
N LYS A 610 3.18 65.20 6.31
CA LYS A 610 2.20 65.31 7.39
C LYS A 610 2.45 66.49 8.34
N LYS A 611 3.71 66.80 8.68
CA LYS A 611 4.08 67.96 9.46
C LYS A 611 3.81 69.26 8.70
N GLN A 612 4.10 69.28 7.39
CA GLN A 612 3.93 70.47 6.55
C GLN A 612 2.45 70.85 6.37
N LEU A 613 1.58 69.83 6.12
CA LEU A 613 0.15 70.02 5.92
C LEU A 613 -0.65 70.09 7.23
N GLY A 614 -0.10 69.70 8.37
CA GLY A 614 -0.75 69.66 9.66
C GLY A 614 -1.15 71.01 10.21
N SER A 615 -0.74 72.16 9.59
CA SER A 615 -1.18 73.54 9.91
C SER A 615 -2.42 73.98 9.12
N MET A 616 -2.87 73.13 8.11
CA MET A 616 -4.04 73.45 7.28
C MET A 616 -5.31 72.90 7.93
N THR A 617 -6.46 73.57 7.73
CA THR A 617 -7.74 72.98 8.17
C THR A 617 -8.25 71.94 7.21
N ASN A 618 -9.17 71.07 7.68
CA ASN A 618 -9.76 70.02 6.85
C ASN A 618 -10.46 70.57 5.58
N GLU A 619 -11.09 71.73 5.72
CA GLU A 619 -11.73 72.45 4.58
C GLU A 619 -10.70 72.92 3.54
N GLN A 620 -9.53 73.41 4.00
CA GLN A 620 -8.45 73.78 3.07
C GLN A 620 -7.84 72.62 2.35
N LEU A 621 -7.64 71.53 3.05
CA LEU A 621 -7.09 70.28 2.49
C LEU A 621 -8.09 69.63 1.51
N ALA A 622 -9.37 69.57 1.87
CA ALA A 622 -10.42 69.04 1.00
C ALA A 622 -10.56 69.86 -0.34
N ALA A 623 -10.54 71.19 -0.22
CA ALA A 623 -10.58 72.09 -1.39
C ALA A 623 -9.32 71.94 -2.26
N ALA A 624 -8.16 71.71 -1.65
CA ALA A 624 -6.93 71.45 -2.38
C ALA A 624 -6.99 70.10 -3.11
N LEU A 625 -7.60 69.04 -2.53
CA LEU A 625 -7.84 67.76 -3.18
C LEU A 625 -8.76 67.89 -4.38
N ASP A 626 -9.92 68.56 -4.21
CA ASP A 626 -10.88 68.74 -5.32
C ASP A 626 -10.27 69.47 -6.53
N MET A 627 -9.41 70.49 -6.26
CA MET A 627 -8.64 71.14 -7.32
C MET A 627 -7.56 70.24 -7.96
N ALA A 628 -6.89 69.41 -7.17
CA ALA A 628 -5.84 68.57 -7.65
C ALA A 628 -6.40 67.40 -8.51
N VAL A 629 -7.47 66.74 -8.05
CA VAL A 629 -8.12 65.63 -8.76
C VAL A 629 -8.62 66.04 -10.15
N ALA A 630 -9.10 67.32 -10.29
CA ALA A 630 -9.50 67.84 -11.60
C ALA A 630 -8.37 67.94 -12.62
N GLN A 631 -7.10 67.88 -12.15
CA GLN A 631 -5.90 67.98 -12.99
C GLN A 631 -5.14 66.63 -13.13
N TYR A 632 -5.55 65.58 -12.41
CA TYR A 632 -4.90 64.29 -12.49
C TYR A 632 -5.19 63.58 -13.82
N THR A 633 -4.18 62.99 -14.39
CA THR A 633 -4.35 62.06 -15.54
C THR A 633 -4.96 60.74 -15.07
N ASP A 634 -5.53 59.99 -15.98
CA ASP A 634 -6.08 58.68 -15.66
C ASP A 634 -4.99 57.73 -15.11
N GLU A 635 -3.73 57.84 -15.58
CA GLU A 635 -2.57 57.09 -15.07
C GLU A 635 -2.25 57.48 -13.63
N MET A 636 -2.34 58.80 -13.27
CA MET A 636 -2.16 59.24 -11.87
C MET A 636 -3.29 58.76 -10.99
N CYS A 637 -4.51 58.84 -11.47
CA CYS A 637 -5.67 58.33 -10.72
C CYS A 637 -5.58 56.80 -10.50
N ALA A 638 -5.13 56.03 -11.51
CA ALA A 638 -4.93 54.60 -11.37
C ALA A 638 -3.80 54.25 -10.37
N LYS A 639 -2.70 55.03 -10.35
CA LYS A 639 -1.67 54.88 -9.34
C LYS A 639 -2.20 55.19 -7.92
N TYR A 640 -2.96 56.26 -7.76
CA TYR A 640 -3.53 56.63 -6.47
C TYR A 640 -4.66 55.68 -6.03
N TYR A 641 -5.36 55.06 -6.97
CA TYR A 641 -6.27 53.94 -6.67
C TYR A 641 -5.56 52.84 -5.87
N ASP A 642 -4.42 52.36 -6.34
CA ASP A 642 -3.67 51.28 -5.71
C ASP A 642 -2.96 51.72 -4.39
N GLU A 643 -2.58 52.97 -4.24
CA GLU A 643 -1.78 53.46 -3.10
C GLU A 643 -2.59 54.19 -2.01
N VAL A 644 -3.77 54.73 -2.33
CA VAL A 644 -4.56 55.59 -1.43
C VAL A 644 -5.82 54.91 -0.94
N LEU A 645 -6.51 54.13 -1.78
CA LEU A 645 -7.68 53.39 -1.35
C LEU A 645 -7.28 52.33 -0.31
N GLU A 646 -8.17 52.14 0.63
CA GLU A 646 -8.08 50.98 1.53
C GLU A 646 -8.88 49.86 0.93
N PHE A 647 -8.23 48.73 0.82
CA PHE A 647 -8.86 47.52 0.31
C PHE A 647 -9.12 46.57 1.46
N SER A 648 -10.10 45.71 1.27
CA SER A 648 -10.28 44.60 2.18
C SER A 648 -9.08 43.63 2.10
N ASP A 649 -8.69 43.11 3.25
CA ASP A 649 -7.71 42.01 3.34
C ASP A 649 -8.29 40.65 2.88
N SER A 650 -9.62 40.59 2.64
CA SER A 650 -10.36 39.42 2.16
C SER A 650 -10.56 39.49 0.65
N THR A 651 -11.00 38.39 0.07
CA THR A 651 -11.47 38.31 -1.32
C THR A 651 -12.96 38.02 -1.38
N TYR A 652 -13.57 38.20 -2.55
CA TYR A 652 -14.98 37.84 -2.78
C TYR A 652 -15.24 36.34 -2.46
N GLU A 653 -14.34 35.45 -2.90
CA GLU A 653 -14.40 34.04 -2.66
C GLU A 653 -14.25 33.72 -1.17
N ASP A 654 -13.29 34.35 -0.48
CA ASP A 654 -13.07 34.13 0.96
C ASP A 654 -14.32 34.54 1.76
N ASN A 655 -14.97 35.65 1.39
CA ASN A 655 -16.21 36.07 2.04
C ASN A 655 -17.36 35.08 1.82
N LEU A 656 -17.50 34.55 0.61
CA LEU A 656 -18.51 33.52 0.33
C LEU A 656 -18.24 32.25 1.15
N ILE A 657 -16.98 31.81 1.24
CA ILE A 657 -16.56 30.66 2.07
C ILE A 657 -16.85 30.94 3.54
N LYS A 658 -16.49 32.12 4.05
CA LYS A 658 -16.74 32.57 5.43
C LYS A 658 -18.23 32.55 5.77
N LEU A 659 -19.09 32.93 4.83
CA LEU A 659 -20.54 32.84 4.95
C LEU A 659 -21.10 31.41 4.80
N GLY A 660 -20.27 30.44 4.44
CA GLY A 660 -20.66 29.05 4.17
C GLY A 660 -21.34 28.85 2.80
N CYS A 661 -21.20 29.83 1.89
CA CYS A 661 -21.76 29.77 0.54
C CYS A 661 -20.82 28.97 -0.36
N VAL A 662 -21.23 27.76 -0.68
CA VAL A 662 -20.48 26.82 -1.54
C VAL A 662 -21.41 26.23 -2.61
N ASP A 663 -20.85 25.98 -3.81
CA ASP A 663 -21.56 25.26 -4.86
C ASP A 663 -21.51 23.76 -4.57
N LEU A 664 -22.67 23.17 -4.26
CA LEU A 664 -22.77 21.71 -4.03
C LEU A 664 -22.32 20.87 -5.25
N ASP A 665 -22.35 21.43 -6.45
CA ASP A 665 -21.86 20.74 -7.64
C ASP A 665 -20.34 20.78 -7.80
N SER A 666 -19.67 21.67 -7.07
CA SER A 666 -18.22 21.87 -7.12
C SER A 666 -17.60 21.57 -5.76
N PRO A 667 -17.40 20.31 -5.39
CA PRO A 667 -16.80 19.93 -4.11
C PRO A 667 -15.34 20.38 -4.01
N ALA A 668 -14.84 20.60 -2.79
CA ALA A 668 -13.43 20.89 -2.52
C ALA A 668 -12.57 19.64 -2.66
N SER A 669 -13.13 18.45 -2.32
CA SER A 669 -12.49 17.17 -2.64
C SER A 669 -13.52 16.08 -2.87
N ILE A 670 -13.08 15.03 -3.59
CA ILE A 670 -13.85 13.81 -3.85
C ILE A 670 -13.07 12.64 -3.27
N ASN A 671 -13.68 11.92 -2.33
CA ASN A 671 -13.13 10.74 -1.71
C ASN A 671 -13.78 9.48 -2.32
N LEU A 672 -13.00 8.68 -3.03
CA LEU A 672 -13.43 7.44 -3.68
C LEU A 672 -13.03 6.24 -2.82
N TYR A 673 -14.01 5.54 -2.27
CA TYR A 673 -13.82 4.35 -1.46
C TYR A 673 -13.93 3.11 -2.34
N ALA A 674 -12.84 2.37 -2.50
CA ALA A 674 -12.83 1.13 -3.25
C ALA A 674 -13.43 -0.02 -2.44
N SER A 675 -14.17 -0.92 -3.08
CA SER A 675 -14.75 -2.08 -2.41
C SER A 675 -13.74 -3.23 -2.17
N SER A 676 -12.59 -3.22 -2.88
CA SER A 676 -11.44 -4.11 -2.68
C SER A 676 -10.17 -3.48 -3.23
N PHE A 677 -9.01 -4.08 -2.93
CA PHE A 677 -7.74 -3.61 -3.48
C PHE A 677 -7.67 -3.71 -5.02
N ALA A 678 -8.18 -4.80 -5.58
CA ALA A 678 -8.27 -4.95 -7.03
C ALA A 678 -9.19 -3.89 -7.67
N ASN A 679 -10.25 -3.48 -6.98
CA ASN A 679 -11.17 -2.46 -7.44
C ASN A 679 -10.59 -1.04 -7.38
N LYS A 680 -9.56 -0.83 -6.54
CA LYS A 680 -8.81 0.44 -6.54
C LYS A 680 -8.08 0.66 -7.87
N ASP A 681 -7.52 -0.38 -8.46
CA ASP A 681 -6.89 -0.28 -9.78
C ASP A 681 -7.92 0.02 -10.86
N ILE A 682 -9.12 -0.56 -10.79
CA ILE A 682 -10.23 -0.23 -11.70
C ILE A 682 -10.61 1.26 -11.59
N ILE A 683 -10.62 1.81 -10.36
CA ILE A 683 -10.88 3.26 -10.17
C ILE A 683 -9.79 4.11 -10.84
N LYS A 684 -8.51 3.74 -10.67
CA LYS A 684 -7.37 4.42 -11.31
C LYS A 684 -7.45 4.37 -12.82
N ASP A 685 -7.72 3.19 -13.37
CA ASP A 685 -7.88 3.00 -14.82
C ASP A 685 -9.05 3.83 -15.36
N SER A 686 -10.16 3.94 -14.61
CA SER A 686 -11.32 4.74 -14.99
C SER A 686 -11.02 6.25 -14.96
N ILE A 687 -10.15 6.71 -14.03
CA ILE A 687 -9.69 8.11 -14.02
C ILE A 687 -8.79 8.36 -15.25
N ALA A 688 -7.87 7.42 -15.55
CA ALA A 688 -7.04 7.52 -16.75
C ALA A 688 -7.87 7.55 -18.03
N GLU A 689 -8.90 6.70 -18.13
CA GLU A 689 -9.82 6.68 -19.26
C GLU A 689 -10.67 7.97 -19.36
N TYR A 690 -11.01 8.60 -18.22
CA TYR A 690 -11.66 9.91 -18.20
C TYR A 690 -10.72 10.97 -18.75
N ASN A 691 -9.46 11.01 -18.30
CA ASN A 691 -8.46 11.98 -18.72
C ASN A 691 -8.18 11.89 -20.24
N GLU A 692 -8.16 10.69 -20.82
CA GLU A 692 -8.02 10.50 -22.26
C GLU A 692 -9.17 11.11 -23.10
N LYS A 693 -10.33 11.37 -22.48
CA LYS A 693 -11.56 11.85 -23.16
C LYS A 693 -11.83 13.33 -22.96
N VAL A 694 -11.10 13.99 -22.08
CA VAL A 694 -11.28 15.41 -21.75
C VAL A 694 -10.10 16.24 -22.21
N ASP A 695 -10.26 17.55 -22.24
CA ASP A 695 -9.18 18.49 -22.52
C ASP A 695 -8.23 18.57 -21.34
N ASP A 696 -6.96 18.89 -21.56
CA ASP A 696 -5.88 18.99 -20.56
C ASP A 696 -6.29 19.82 -19.33
N LEU A 697 -7.09 20.86 -19.49
CA LEU A 697 -7.61 21.72 -18.40
C LEU A 697 -8.65 21.04 -17.51
N LYS A 698 -9.14 19.88 -17.89
CA LYS A 698 -10.15 19.08 -17.15
C LYS A 698 -9.62 17.75 -16.67
N GLU A 699 -8.34 17.50 -16.91
CA GLU A 699 -7.68 16.29 -16.40
C GLU A 699 -7.71 16.25 -14.87
N ILE A 700 -7.91 15.05 -14.34
CA ILE A 700 -7.92 14.79 -12.90
C ILE A 700 -6.59 14.20 -12.49
N THR A 701 -5.92 14.90 -11.59
CA THR A 701 -4.70 14.43 -10.94
C THR A 701 -4.96 14.13 -9.47
N TYR A 702 -4.31 13.10 -8.96
CA TYR A 702 -4.46 12.68 -7.57
C TYR A 702 -3.17 12.02 -7.05
N THR A 703 -3.02 11.97 -5.74
CA THR A 703 -1.90 11.26 -5.10
C THR A 703 -2.42 10.05 -4.32
N ASP A 704 -1.89 8.86 -4.66
CA ASP A 704 -2.23 7.62 -3.97
C ASP A 704 -1.24 7.32 -2.85
N TYR A 705 -1.40 7.96 -1.70
CA TYR A 705 -0.51 7.78 -0.53
C TYR A 705 -0.49 6.34 -0.01
N VAL A 706 -1.65 5.69 0.04
CA VAL A 706 -1.75 4.30 0.53
C VAL A 706 -1.05 3.34 -0.42
N GLY A 707 -1.22 3.53 -1.73
CA GLY A 707 -0.53 2.74 -2.73
C GLY A 707 0.99 2.86 -2.63
N LEU A 708 1.50 4.06 -2.44
CA LEU A 708 2.95 4.32 -2.27
C LEU A 708 3.51 3.65 -1.01
N MET A 709 2.84 3.77 0.13
CA MET A 709 3.27 3.13 1.38
C MET A 709 3.21 1.60 1.29
N MET A 710 2.12 1.05 0.74
CA MET A 710 1.92 -0.40 0.67
C MET A 710 2.81 -1.09 -0.35
N SER A 711 3.16 -0.43 -1.46
CA SER A 711 4.11 -0.98 -2.44
C SER A 711 5.49 -1.24 -1.81
N SER A 712 5.95 -0.36 -0.94
CA SER A 712 7.21 -0.50 -0.21
C SER A 712 7.16 -1.68 0.77
N VAL A 713 6.07 -1.83 1.52
CA VAL A 713 5.86 -2.95 2.47
C VAL A 713 5.83 -4.28 1.72
N THR A 714 5.06 -4.36 0.63
CA THR A 714 4.96 -5.58 -0.20
C THR A 714 6.32 -5.95 -0.79
N THR A 715 7.10 -4.98 -1.25
CA THR A 715 8.44 -5.21 -1.81
C THR A 715 9.38 -5.80 -0.75
N ILE A 716 9.38 -5.26 0.48
CA ILE A 716 10.20 -5.77 1.59
C ILE A 716 9.81 -7.21 1.93
N ILE A 717 8.51 -7.52 2.02
CA ILE A 717 8.01 -8.86 2.33
C ILE A 717 8.38 -9.85 1.25
N ASN A 718 8.23 -9.49 -0.01
CA ASN A 718 8.63 -10.32 -1.13
C ASN A 718 10.14 -10.58 -1.12
N ALA A 719 10.96 -9.56 -0.85
CA ALA A 719 12.40 -9.72 -0.74
C ALA A 719 12.77 -10.70 0.39
N ILE A 720 12.20 -10.56 1.59
CA ILE A 720 12.41 -11.48 2.71
C ILE A 720 11.97 -12.89 2.33
N THR A 721 10.81 -13.03 1.70
CA THR A 721 10.25 -14.33 1.28
C THR A 721 11.18 -15.01 0.27
N TYR A 722 11.70 -14.28 -0.73
CA TYR A 722 12.63 -14.83 -1.71
C TYR A 722 13.94 -15.30 -1.07
N VAL A 723 14.49 -14.52 -0.13
CA VAL A 723 15.69 -14.90 0.62
C VAL A 723 15.45 -16.19 1.41
N LEU A 724 14.32 -16.28 2.12
CA LEU A 724 13.96 -17.47 2.88
C LEU A 724 13.75 -18.69 1.99
N ILE A 725 13.08 -18.54 0.84
CA ILE A 725 12.92 -19.61 -0.17
C ILE A 725 14.29 -20.06 -0.70
N ALA A 726 15.21 -19.13 -0.96
CA ALA A 726 16.56 -19.48 -1.41
C ALA A 726 17.29 -20.34 -0.38
N PHE A 727 17.28 -19.99 0.89
CA PHE A 727 17.89 -20.78 1.97
C PHE A 727 17.31 -22.20 2.05
N VAL A 728 15.98 -22.32 1.96
CA VAL A 728 15.33 -23.63 2.05
C VAL A 728 15.52 -24.46 0.80
N SER A 729 15.70 -23.83 -0.38
CA SER A 729 16.05 -24.54 -1.60
C SER A 729 17.37 -25.31 -1.46
N VAL A 730 18.34 -24.75 -0.71
CA VAL A 730 19.59 -25.47 -0.36
C VAL A 730 19.28 -26.71 0.46
N SER A 731 18.39 -26.60 1.46
CA SER A 731 17.97 -27.74 2.28
C SER A 731 17.29 -28.83 1.45
N LEU A 732 16.50 -28.48 0.44
CA LEU A 732 15.90 -29.39 -0.50
C LEU A 732 16.94 -30.15 -1.34
N ILE A 733 17.95 -29.46 -1.83
CA ILE A 733 19.05 -30.06 -2.59
C ILE A 733 19.77 -31.08 -1.71
N VAL A 734 20.10 -30.73 -0.46
CA VAL A 734 20.74 -31.64 0.49
C VAL A 734 19.87 -32.83 0.80
N SER A 735 18.56 -32.65 1.02
CA SER A 735 17.61 -33.76 1.20
C SER A 735 17.54 -34.66 -0.02
N SER A 736 17.53 -34.11 -1.23
CA SER A 736 17.52 -34.88 -2.48
C SER A 736 18.81 -35.70 -2.63
N ILE A 737 19.97 -35.14 -2.34
CA ILE A 737 21.25 -35.85 -2.34
C ILE A 737 21.24 -37.01 -1.34
N MET A 738 20.72 -36.74 -0.12
CA MET A 738 20.64 -37.76 0.94
C MET A 738 19.75 -38.91 0.52
N ILE A 739 18.59 -38.66 -0.09
CA ILE A 739 17.70 -39.68 -0.64
C ILE A 739 18.43 -40.47 -1.72
N GLY A 740 19.18 -39.79 -2.60
CA GLY A 740 19.97 -40.45 -3.64
C GLY A 740 21.02 -41.38 -3.06
N VAL A 741 21.73 -40.95 -2.02
CA VAL A 741 22.75 -41.77 -1.33
C VAL A 741 22.10 -42.99 -0.63
N ILE A 742 21.01 -42.78 0.11
CA ILE A 742 20.30 -43.87 0.79
C ILE A 742 19.76 -44.88 -0.24
N THR A 743 19.24 -44.40 -1.36
CA THR A 743 18.78 -45.29 -2.44
C THR A 743 19.94 -46.04 -3.08
N LEU A 744 21.11 -45.43 -3.24
CA LEU A 744 22.31 -46.09 -3.75
C LEU A 744 22.78 -47.20 -2.80
N ILE A 745 22.80 -46.95 -1.50
CA ILE A 745 23.10 -47.98 -0.49
C ILE A 745 22.07 -49.13 -0.55
N SER A 746 20.78 -48.80 -0.68
CA SER A 746 19.72 -49.79 -0.85
C SER A 746 19.93 -50.67 -2.11
N VAL A 747 20.38 -50.09 -3.20
CA VAL A 747 20.76 -50.83 -4.43
C VAL A 747 21.93 -51.76 -4.17
N GLN A 748 22.95 -51.33 -3.43
CA GLN A 748 24.11 -52.16 -3.10
C GLN A 748 23.74 -53.34 -2.20
N GLU A 749 22.93 -53.17 -1.18
CA GLU A 749 22.46 -54.24 -0.30
C GLU A 749 21.56 -55.25 -1.04
N ARG A 750 20.87 -54.83 -2.08
CA ARG A 750 19.97 -55.66 -2.89
C ARG A 750 20.63 -56.22 -4.17
N THR A 751 21.96 -56.18 -4.27
CA THR A 751 22.68 -56.63 -5.46
C THR A 751 22.32 -58.06 -5.84
N LYS A 752 22.15 -58.97 -4.88
CA LYS A 752 21.76 -60.36 -5.08
C LYS A 752 20.33 -60.48 -5.65
N GLU A 753 19.36 -59.72 -5.12
CA GLU A 753 17.97 -59.69 -5.64
C GLU A 753 17.94 -59.14 -7.07
N ILE A 754 18.72 -58.07 -7.38
CA ILE A 754 18.88 -57.53 -8.74
C ILE A 754 19.48 -58.59 -9.67
N GLY A 755 20.50 -59.34 -9.19
CA GLY A 755 21.13 -60.41 -9.95
C GLY A 755 20.14 -61.53 -10.33
N ILE A 756 19.30 -61.94 -9.36
CA ILE A 756 18.24 -62.94 -9.58
C ILE A 756 17.23 -62.44 -10.60
N LEU A 757 16.70 -61.17 -10.45
CA LEU A 757 15.75 -60.61 -11.40
C LEU A 757 16.31 -60.59 -12.83
N ARG A 758 17.58 -60.25 -12.98
CA ARG A 758 18.24 -60.20 -14.28
C ARG A 758 18.55 -61.60 -14.84
N ALA A 759 18.86 -62.51 -13.99
CA ALA A 759 19.07 -63.91 -14.38
C ALA A 759 17.79 -64.60 -14.89
N ILE A 760 16.64 -64.22 -14.38
CA ILE A 760 15.31 -64.66 -14.82
C ILE A 760 14.86 -63.90 -16.11
N GLY A 761 15.67 -63.01 -16.66
CA GLY A 761 15.40 -62.30 -17.91
C GLY A 761 14.82 -60.85 -17.79
N ALA A 762 14.79 -60.29 -16.64
CA ALA A 762 14.35 -58.89 -16.49
C ALA A 762 15.26 -57.94 -17.25
N SER A 763 14.68 -57.07 -18.10
CA SER A 763 15.43 -56.07 -18.86
C SER A 763 16.01 -55.00 -17.96
N LYS A 764 17.08 -54.30 -18.43
CA LYS A 764 17.67 -53.15 -17.73
C LYS A 764 16.62 -52.09 -17.41
N ARG A 765 15.64 -51.86 -18.33
CA ARG A 765 14.53 -50.93 -18.14
C ARG A 765 13.59 -51.38 -17.04
N ASN A 766 13.28 -52.66 -16.92
CA ASN A 766 12.40 -53.17 -15.88
C ASN A 766 13.00 -53.00 -14.49
N VAL A 767 14.31 -53.26 -14.33
CA VAL A 767 15.03 -53.03 -13.08
C VAL A 767 15.05 -51.54 -12.73
N SER A 768 15.39 -50.69 -13.71
CA SER A 768 15.36 -49.23 -13.47
C SER A 768 13.95 -48.72 -13.10
N SER A 769 12.89 -49.25 -13.78
CA SER A 769 11.51 -48.87 -13.47
C SER A 769 11.08 -49.28 -12.06
N LEU A 770 11.57 -50.39 -11.55
CA LEU A 770 11.29 -50.83 -10.19
C LEU A 770 11.87 -49.88 -9.17
N PHE A 771 13.13 -49.43 -9.31
CA PHE A 771 13.76 -48.46 -8.40
C PHE A 771 13.20 -47.07 -8.58
N ASN A 772 12.84 -46.62 -9.79
CA ASN A 772 12.15 -45.36 -10.01
C ASN A 772 10.77 -45.37 -9.36
N ALA A 773 10.02 -46.47 -9.40
CA ALA A 773 8.75 -46.58 -8.69
C ALA A 773 8.96 -46.52 -7.17
N GLU A 774 10.04 -47.14 -6.63
CA GLU A 774 10.40 -47.02 -5.22
C GLU A 774 10.68 -45.58 -4.81
N THR A 775 11.47 -44.84 -5.61
CA THR A 775 11.77 -43.41 -5.32
C THR A 775 10.54 -42.51 -5.40
N VAL A 776 9.62 -42.76 -6.31
CA VAL A 776 8.35 -42.03 -6.42
C VAL A 776 7.49 -42.29 -5.18
N ILE A 777 7.40 -43.51 -4.68
CA ILE A 777 6.64 -43.84 -3.47
C ILE A 777 7.28 -43.16 -2.23
N VAL A 778 8.60 -43.22 -2.13
CA VAL A 778 9.33 -42.51 -1.05
C VAL A 778 9.11 -41.00 -1.14
N GLY A 779 9.12 -40.42 -2.34
CA GLY A 779 8.83 -39.02 -2.56
C GLY A 779 7.41 -38.62 -2.18
N PHE A 780 6.44 -39.44 -2.53
CA PHE A 780 5.05 -39.22 -2.11
C PHE A 780 4.88 -39.29 -0.59
N THR A 781 5.45 -40.34 0.05
CA THR A 781 5.36 -40.50 1.50
C THR A 781 6.12 -39.38 2.25
N SER A 782 7.28 -38.93 1.75
CA SER A 782 8.04 -37.79 2.29
C SER A 782 7.26 -36.49 2.16
N GLY A 783 6.68 -36.24 0.98
CA GLY A 783 5.87 -35.04 0.75
C GLY A 783 4.62 -35.02 1.62
N LEU A 784 3.90 -36.14 1.69
CA LEU A 784 2.71 -36.24 2.54
C LEU A 784 3.05 -36.07 4.03
N LEU A 785 4.11 -36.72 4.49
CA LEU A 785 4.58 -36.60 5.87
C LEU A 785 5.01 -35.14 6.18
N GLY A 786 5.72 -34.50 5.26
CA GLY A 786 6.14 -33.10 5.36
C GLY A 786 4.96 -32.16 5.51
N VAL A 787 3.95 -32.31 4.66
CA VAL A 787 2.72 -31.50 4.71
C VAL A 787 1.95 -31.73 6.02
N VAL A 788 1.76 -32.98 6.45
CA VAL A 788 1.05 -33.28 7.71
C VAL A 788 1.77 -32.71 8.92
N ILE A 789 3.09 -32.86 8.98
CA ILE A 789 3.89 -32.28 10.07
C ILE A 789 3.78 -30.75 10.04
N THR A 790 3.80 -30.12 8.86
CA THR A 790 3.65 -28.67 8.74
C THR A 790 2.31 -28.19 9.29
N TYR A 791 1.20 -28.84 8.97
CA TYR A 791 -0.11 -28.50 9.54
C TYR A 791 -0.12 -28.64 11.07
N LEU A 792 0.52 -29.67 11.62
CA LEU A 792 0.66 -29.83 13.06
C LEU A 792 1.52 -28.74 13.70
N LEU A 793 2.61 -28.32 13.04
CA LEU A 793 3.50 -27.26 13.51
C LEU A 793 2.88 -25.86 13.37
N CYS A 794 1.98 -25.64 12.42
CA CYS A 794 1.25 -24.38 12.32
C CYS A 794 0.43 -24.05 13.58
N ILE A 795 -0.03 -25.08 14.34
CA ILE A 795 -0.78 -24.86 15.57
C ILE A 795 0.05 -24.12 16.64
N PRO A 796 1.20 -24.65 17.10
CA PRO A 796 2.02 -23.96 18.09
C PRO A 796 2.63 -22.66 17.52
N ILE A 797 2.95 -22.59 16.22
CA ILE A 797 3.45 -21.39 15.59
C ILE A 797 2.41 -20.28 15.68
N ASN A 798 1.13 -20.55 15.41
CA ASN A 798 0.06 -19.57 15.50
C ASN A 798 -0.15 -19.08 16.95
N LEU A 799 0.02 -19.95 17.96
CA LEU A 799 -0.01 -19.54 19.37
C LEU A 799 1.17 -18.60 19.70
N ILE A 800 2.37 -18.91 19.21
CA ILE A 800 3.57 -18.09 19.41
C ILE A 800 3.42 -16.75 18.69
N LEU A 801 2.97 -16.75 17.43
CA LEU A 801 2.74 -15.52 16.67
C LEU A 801 1.73 -14.61 17.39
N ASN A 802 0.60 -15.17 17.83
CA ASN A 802 -0.40 -14.40 18.58
C ASN A 802 0.16 -13.84 19.89
N TYR A 803 0.95 -14.62 20.63
CA TYR A 803 1.59 -14.17 21.89
C TYR A 803 2.62 -13.05 21.67
N LEU A 804 3.47 -13.17 20.64
CA LEU A 804 4.54 -12.20 20.36
C LEU A 804 4.02 -10.90 19.72
N THR A 805 3.02 -10.99 18.84
CA THR A 805 2.53 -9.84 18.07
C THR A 805 1.29 -9.20 18.67
N GLY A 806 0.55 -9.91 19.52
CA GLY A 806 -0.79 -9.49 19.99
C GLY A 806 -1.87 -9.52 18.91
N LEU A 807 -1.53 -9.92 17.69
CA LEU A 807 -2.43 -9.90 16.52
C LEU A 807 -3.14 -11.25 16.37
N SER A 808 -4.42 -11.33 16.69
CA SER A 808 -5.21 -12.58 16.60
C SER A 808 -5.43 -13.07 15.17
N ASN A 809 -5.32 -12.16 14.18
CA ASN A 809 -5.60 -12.42 12.78
C ASN A 809 -4.36 -12.82 11.97
N LEU A 810 -3.15 -12.66 12.52
CA LEU A 810 -1.90 -13.12 11.88
C LEU A 810 -1.73 -14.62 12.14
N ARG A 811 -1.96 -15.44 11.12
CA ARG A 811 -1.89 -16.91 11.21
C ARG A 811 -1.09 -17.50 10.09
N ALA A 812 -0.18 -18.43 10.38
CA ALA A 812 0.46 -19.28 9.37
C ALA A 812 -0.59 -20.21 8.76
N ILE A 813 -0.80 -20.10 7.45
CA ILE A 813 -1.81 -20.85 6.70
C ILE A 813 -1.13 -21.51 5.49
N LEU A 814 -1.23 -22.84 5.38
CA LEU A 814 -0.78 -23.57 4.20
C LEU A 814 -2.01 -23.89 3.31
N PRO A 815 -2.16 -23.24 2.13
CA PRO A 815 -3.27 -23.54 1.22
C PRO A 815 -3.19 -24.99 0.70
N LEU A 816 -4.35 -25.62 0.53
CA LEU A 816 -4.41 -27.02 0.04
C LEU A 816 -3.76 -27.18 -1.33
N GLN A 817 -3.90 -26.20 -2.22
CA GLN A 817 -3.27 -26.21 -3.54
C GLN A 817 -1.75 -26.27 -3.45
N THR A 818 -1.16 -25.45 -2.56
CA THR A 818 0.29 -25.45 -2.30
C THR A 818 0.73 -26.75 -1.65
N ALA A 819 -0.05 -27.31 -0.71
CA ALA A 819 0.23 -28.61 -0.10
C ALA A 819 0.33 -29.71 -1.15
N VAL A 820 -0.61 -29.77 -2.10
CA VAL A 820 -0.57 -30.73 -3.22
C VAL A 820 0.64 -30.47 -4.12
N ALA A 821 0.92 -29.22 -4.46
CA ALA A 821 2.08 -28.84 -5.27
C ALA A 821 3.40 -29.29 -4.62
N LEU A 822 3.55 -29.13 -3.29
CA LEU A 822 4.74 -29.57 -2.56
C LEU A 822 4.91 -31.08 -2.56
N ILE A 823 3.82 -31.86 -2.49
CA ILE A 823 3.87 -33.33 -2.63
C ILE A 823 4.38 -33.71 -4.03
N VAL A 824 3.87 -33.04 -5.08
CA VAL A 824 4.31 -33.28 -6.45
C VAL A 824 5.79 -32.89 -6.63
N ILE A 825 6.22 -31.78 -6.09
CA ILE A 825 7.63 -31.36 -6.12
C ILE A 825 8.50 -32.37 -5.39
N SER A 826 8.08 -32.90 -4.24
CA SER A 826 8.77 -33.96 -3.51
C SER A 826 8.95 -35.20 -4.37
N MET A 827 7.89 -35.62 -5.07
CA MET A 827 7.94 -36.76 -5.96
C MET A 827 8.91 -36.55 -7.14
N LEU A 828 8.91 -35.38 -7.74
CA LEU A 828 9.80 -35.03 -8.84
C LEU A 828 11.28 -35.01 -8.40
N LEU A 829 11.57 -34.37 -7.28
CA LEU A 829 12.93 -34.28 -6.75
C LEU A 829 13.50 -35.63 -6.35
N THR A 830 12.69 -36.48 -5.71
CA THR A 830 13.11 -37.84 -5.36
C THR A 830 13.29 -38.73 -6.59
N LEU A 831 12.46 -38.55 -7.62
CA LEU A 831 12.63 -39.24 -8.90
C LEU A 831 13.97 -38.82 -9.56
N ILE A 832 14.29 -37.54 -9.60
CA ILE A 832 15.55 -37.01 -10.14
C ILE A 832 16.75 -37.60 -9.36
N ALA A 833 16.68 -37.53 -8.01
CA ALA A 833 17.71 -38.10 -7.15
C ALA A 833 17.89 -39.61 -7.33
N GLY A 834 16.80 -40.31 -7.65
CA GLY A 834 16.77 -41.75 -7.90
C GLY A 834 17.32 -42.21 -9.28
N ILE A 835 17.50 -41.32 -10.25
CA ILE A 835 17.95 -41.68 -11.61
C ILE A 835 19.33 -42.32 -11.58
N ILE A 836 20.26 -41.78 -10.81
CA ILE A 836 21.64 -42.33 -10.75
C ILE A 836 21.62 -43.71 -10.09
N PRO A 837 21.04 -43.91 -8.88
CA PRO A 837 20.92 -45.21 -8.27
C PRO A 837 20.18 -46.26 -9.14
N SER A 838 19.07 -45.88 -9.76
CA SER A 838 18.28 -46.80 -10.61
C SER A 838 19.05 -47.26 -11.86
N ARG A 839 19.83 -46.36 -12.48
CA ARG A 839 20.73 -46.69 -13.57
C ARG A 839 21.90 -47.58 -13.11
N SER A 840 22.42 -47.32 -11.92
CA SER A 840 23.46 -48.17 -11.32
C SER A 840 22.95 -49.60 -11.08
N ALA A 841 21.72 -49.74 -10.53
CA ALA A 841 21.07 -51.04 -10.35
C ALA A 841 20.88 -51.77 -11.68
N ALA A 842 20.44 -51.07 -12.70
CA ALA A 842 20.20 -51.63 -14.03
C ALA A 842 21.49 -52.10 -14.75
N LYS A 843 22.65 -51.56 -14.43
CA LYS A 843 23.97 -51.91 -15.01
C LYS A 843 24.66 -53.07 -14.32
N LYS A 844 24.20 -53.55 -13.16
CA LYS A 844 24.83 -54.69 -12.44
C LYS A 844 24.82 -55.94 -13.28
N ASP A 845 25.98 -56.64 -13.36
CA ASP A 845 26.12 -57.90 -14.05
C ASP A 845 25.48 -59.01 -13.23
N PRO A 846 24.60 -59.85 -13.85
CA PRO A 846 23.92 -60.96 -13.14
C PRO A 846 24.85 -61.94 -12.50
N VAL A 847 25.95 -62.26 -13.18
CA VAL A 847 26.92 -63.28 -12.73
C VAL A 847 27.71 -62.81 -11.52
N VAL A 848 28.18 -61.55 -11.62
CA VAL A 848 28.91 -60.91 -10.49
C VAL A 848 27.96 -60.67 -9.30
N ALA A 849 26.72 -60.24 -9.57
CA ALA A 849 25.72 -59.97 -8.53
C ALA A 849 25.28 -61.23 -7.76
N LEU A 850 25.31 -62.41 -8.38
CA LEU A 850 24.98 -63.66 -7.74
C LEU A 850 26.17 -64.30 -6.99
N ARG A 851 27.42 -63.91 -7.32
CA ARG A 851 28.65 -64.30 -6.62
C ARG A 851 29.04 -63.51 -5.42
N THR A 852 28.48 -62.32 -5.26
CA THR A 852 28.69 -61.49 -4.07
C THR A 852 28.01 -62.13 -2.86
N GLU A 853 28.76 -62.49 -1.84
CA GLU A 853 28.27 -62.98 -0.57
C GLU A 853 27.50 -61.92 0.21
#